data_4745335fd38e5367536ab93b9128b58d
#
_entry.id   4745335fd38e5367536ab93b9128b58d
#
_cell.length_a   1.000
_cell.length_b   1.000
_cell.length_c   1.000
_cell.angle_alpha   90.00
_cell.angle_beta   90.00
_cell.angle_gamma   90.00
#
_symmetry.space_group_name_H-M   'P 1'
#
loop_
_entity.id
_entity.type
_entity.pdbx_description
1 polymer ?
#
loop_
_entity_poly.entity_id
_entity_poly.type
_entity_poly.pdbx_seq_one_letter_code
_entity_poly.pdbx_strand_id
1 'polypeptide(L)'
;YMTDILNHVNRYTGRCIKDEPNIIYVEIINEPTQFPNDIPGMVKYINCMCKAIKSTGCKKLIYYNLSQNFDVAPAIQKSMVDGATYAWYPQALNNGHRFIDNGLHFVDRYEPLVKDGLKGKSRLVYEFDATDTENGYLLPAMTREYRRGGIQFATMFSYDEHQTASRNLSWQTHFLNMVYTPSKAIGGMISAQVMKRIPRGKHYGYYPQNNNFGDFKVDFYQDLGQLNAEDMFYYSNNTTDQPKNVKALKHIAGVGSSPVVQYEGTGIYFIDKVADNEWKLEVYPDIMNVDDPFKAGSVNRVARQAVCLNRNIHIQLPGLQTALCIYPGKYTFKNNLLVNYEALPNQEYYNKEAMKDWKVNNSTLTEMPQSRPGVFACEVYGPTLPKQVNLYILSGWRGGKRIPMAHKSGFRYETEVDLSKYPLGEIGYHFGIEYTDGKLLFPAKIIGAADEFGYYEQEQYNLRIVNNNTTLTLLDKNDNIRKLRRSRPHNSPDNQVSQVYVGDEMVKAFRITTPDLERKDTYKLPCDVTLSKYISPLIDSRDWKTSTPKYIRIEAQGLTNTDKAIINFIDTEGRGYGNTFSIKPDMQQILIPVSALRPTKGVILPQEYPGGITPYYYPASTRDNDNVPLKWENIDFVQISLRDEIYPVEQLKDKGIIIKKIQLVF
;
A
#
# COMPACT_ATOMS: atom_id res chain seq x y z
N TYR A 1 -33.17 -4.02 -24.94
CA TYR A 1 -31.78 -3.70 -24.58
C TYR A 1 -30.90 -4.96 -24.45
N MET A 2 -31.15 -5.86 -23.45
CA MET A 2 -30.37 -7.11 -23.31
C MET A 2 -30.47 -8.00 -24.55
N THR A 3 -31.63 -8.08 -25.15
CA THR A 3 -31.87 -8.84 -26.40
C THR A 3 -31.03 -8.27 -27.54
N ASP A 4 -31.02 -6.96 -27.70
CA ASP A 4 -30.31 -6.28 -28.79
C ASP A 4 -28.80 -6.46 -28.65
N ILE A 5 -28.26 -6.25 -27.43
CA ILE A 5 -26.83 -6.46 -27.13
C ILE A 5 -26.43 -7.90 -27.43
N LEU A 6 -27.14 -8.88 -26.88
CA LEU A 6 -26.74 -10.28 -26.98
C LEU A 6 -26.84 -10.83 -28.41
N ASN A 7 -27.74 -10.31 -29.22
CA ASN A 7 -27.86 -10.66 -30.63
C ASN A 7 -27.05 -9.78 -31.59
N HIS A 8 -26.36 -8.74 -31.06
CA HIS A 8 -25.47 -7.92 -31.87
C HIS A 8 -24.36 -8.76 -32.48
N VAL A 9 -24.22 -8.68 -33.79
CA VAL A 9 -23.20 -9.40 -34.56
C VAL A 9 -21.93 -8.52 -34.61
N ASN A 10 -20.85 -9.01 -34.03
CA ASN A 10 -19.55 -8.38 -34.18
C ASN A 10 -19.10 -8.43 -35.65
N ARG A 11 -18.91 -7.27 -36.27
CA ARG A 11 -18.55 -7.15 -37.70
C ARG A 11 -17.20 -7.80 -38.06
N TYR A 12 -16.32 -7.99 -37.11
CA TYR A 12 -14.99 -8.57 -37.33
C TYR A 12 -14.98 -10.10 -37.20
N THR A 13 -15.78 -10.64 -36.27
CA THR A 13 -15.80 -12.09 -35.99
C THR A 13 -17.01 -12.78 -36.63
N GLY A 14 -18.05 -12.02 -37.07
CA GLY A 14 -19.30 -12.54 -37.57
C GLY A 14 -20.18 -13.26 -36.53
N ARG A 15 -19.85 -13.15 -35.25
CA ARG A 15 -20.54 -13.83 -34.15
C ARG A 15 -21.36 -12.89 -33.31
N CYS A 16 -22.48 -13.37 -32.77
CA CYS A 16 -23.23 -12.66 -31.74
C CYS A 16 -22.49 -12.72 -30.39
N ILE A 17 -22.69 -11.72 -29.52
CA ILE A 17 -22.10 -11.68 -28.17
C ILE A 17 -22.48 -12.94 -27.39
N LYS A 18 -23.72 -13.40 -27.49
CA LYS A 18 -24.20 -14.64 -26.83
C LYS A 18 -23.44 -15.90 -27.27
N ASP A 19 -22.90 -15.91 -28.51
CA ASP A 19 -22.23 -17.06 -29.11
C ASP A 19 -20.69 -16.94 -29.11
N GLU A 20 -20.13 -15.81 -28.65
CA GLU A 20 -18.69 -15.58 -28.59
C GLU A 20 -18.04 -16.44 -27.51
N PRO A 21 -17.18 -17.43 -27.85
CA PRO A 21 -16.63 -18.38 -26.88
C PRO A 21 -15.74 -17.72 -25.82
N ASN A 22 -15.12 -16.58 -26.11
CA ASN A 22 -14.26 -15.86 -25.17
C ASN A 22 -15.04 -15.07 -24.12
N ILE A 23 -16.37 -14.92 -24.27
CA ILE A 23 -17.24 -14.34 -23.24
C ILE A 23 -17.83 -15.49 -22.42
N ILE A 24 -17.42 -15.62 -21.17
CA ILE A 24 -17.80 -16.75 -20.31
C ILE A 24 -19.06 -16.50 -19.48
N TYR A 25 -19.39 -15.25 -19.19
CA TYR A 25 -20.58 -14.89 -18.42
C TYR A 25 -21.14 -13.51 -18.83
N VAL A 26 -22.34 -13.24 -18.39
CA VAL A 26 -23.03 -11.94 -18.52
C VAL A 26 -23.39 -11.46 -17.12
N GLU A 27 -23.01 -10.25 -16.79
CA GLU A 27 -23.46 -9.55 -15.59
C GLU A 27 -24.63 -8.65 -15.92
N ILE A 28 -25.71 -8.71 -15.12
CA ILE A 28 -26.96 -8.01 -15.42
C ILE A 28 -26.78 -6.49 -15.39
N ILE A 29 -26.04 -6.00 -14.41
CA ILE A 29 -25.83 -4.58 -14.15
C ILE A 29 -24.58 -4.38 -13.28
N ASN A 30 -23.83 -3.31 -13.53
CA ASN A 30 -22.69 -2.91 -12.71
C ASN A 30 -23.13 -1.96 -11.59
N GLU A 31 -22.72 -2.23 -10.35
CA GLU A 31 -22.90 -1.40 -9.15
C GLU A 31 -24.30 -0.77 -9.02
N PRO A 32 -25.38 -1.57 -9.03
CA PRO A 32 -26.72 -1.04 -9.01
C PRO A 32 -27.07 -0.42 -7.66
N THR A 33 -27.98 0.53 -7.66
CA THR A 33 -28.72 0.88 -6.45
C THR A 33 -29.52 -0.34 -6.00
N GLN A 34 -29.35 -0.75 -4.75
CA GLN A 34 -29.93 -1.96 -4.18
C GLN A 34 -30.95 -1.66 -3.09
N PHE A 35 -31.99 -2.47 -3.01
CA PHE A 35 -33.13 -2.25 -2.11
C PHE A 35 -33.28 -3.42 -1.13
N PRO A 36 -32.50 -3.47 -0.02
CA PRO A 36 -32.55 -4.56 0.95
C PRO A 36 -33.91 -4.70 1.64
N ASN A 37 -34.69 -3.63 1.68
CA ASN A 37 -36.05 -3.63 2.25
C ASN A 37 -37.11 -4.22 1.30
N ASP A 38 -36.77 -4.50 0.03
CA ASP A 38 -37.66 -5.13 -0.96
C ASP A 38 -37.00 -6.32 -1.66
N ILE A 39 -36.67 -7.34 -0.88
CA ILE A 39 -36.12 -8.60 -1.41
C ILE A 39 -37.02 -9.26 -2.47
N PRO A 40 -38.38 -9.33 -2.30
CA PRO A 40 -39.25 -9.87 -3.34
C PRO A 40 -39.21 -9.11 -4.67
N GLY A 41 -39.20 -7.79 -4.62
CA GLY A 41 -39.08 -6.92 -5.82
C GLY A 41 -37.75 -7.13 -6.52
N MET A 42 -36.65 -7.22 -5.78
CA MET A 42 -35.32 -7.54 -6.33
C MET A 42 -35.29 -8.91 -7.01
N VAL A 43 -35.85 -9.97 -6.39
CA VAL A 43 -35.94 -11.31 -7.00
C VAL A 43 -36.74 -11.24 -8.30
N LYS A 44 -37.85 -10.49 -8.33
CA LYS A 44 -38.66 -10.30 -9.54
C LYS A 44 -37.86 -9.61 -10.66
N TYR A 45 -37.14 -8.51 -10.33
CA TYR A 45 -36.29 -7.80 -11.27
C TYR A 45 -35.18 -8.71 -11.84
N ILE A 46 -34.40 -9.35 -10.98
CA ILE A 46 -33.31 -10.24 -11.38
C ILE A 46 -33.82 -11.37 -12.27
N ASN A 47 -34.91 -12.02 -11.89
CA ASN A 47 -35.50 -13.10 -12.67
C ASN A 47 -36.07 -12.64 -14.02
N CYS A 48 -36.60 -11.41 -14.10
CA CYS A 48 -37.05 -10.81 -15.36
C CYS A 48 -35.86 -10.63 -16.32
N MET A 49 -34.75 -10.09 -15.84
CA MET A 49 -33.53 -9.93 -16.61
C MET A 49 -32.92 -11.27 -17.05
N CYS A 50 -32.89 -12.27 -16.17
CA CYS A 50 -32.46 -13.63 -16.52
C CYS A 50 -33.32 -14.25 -17.64
N LYS A 51 -34.63 -14.09 -17.57
CA LYS A 51 -35.55 -14.59 -18.60
C LYS A 51 -35.29 -13.87 -19.93
N ALA A 52 -35.11 -12.55 -19.95
CA ALA A 52 -34.78 -11.80 -21.13
C ALA A 52 -33.46 -12.26 -21.76
N ILE A 53 -32.43 -12.50 -20.98
CA ILE A 53 -31.16 -13.04 -21.46
C ILE A 53 -31.34 -14.44 -22.05
N LYS A 54 -31.99 -15.34 -21.32
CA LYS A 54 -32.22 -16.74 -21.76
C LYS A 54 -33.11 -16.84 -23.00
N SER A 55 -34.10 -15.93 -23.19
CA SER A 55 -34.95 -15.91 -24.34
C SER A 55 -34.23 -15.63 -25.67
N THR A 56 -33.01 -15.07 -25.62
CA THR A 56 -32.16 -14.90 -26.82
C THR A 56 -31.47 -16.20 -27.27
N GLY A 57 -31.59 -17.28 -26.49
CA GLY A 57 -30.83 -18.53 -26.66
C GLY A 57 -29.45 -18.47 -26.02
N CYS A 58 -29.12 -17.42 -25.26
CA CYS A 58 -27.83 -17.29 -24.55
C CYS A 58 -27.68 -18.39 -23.52
N LYS A 59 -26.55 -19.15 -23.58
CA LYS A 59 -26.20 -20.23 -22.69
C LYS A 59 -25.12 -19.87 -21.67
N LYS A 60 -24.67 -18.61 -21.69
CA LYS A 60 -23.64 -18.10 -20.77
C LYS A 60 -24.17 -18.05 -19.34
N LEU A 61 -23.25 -18.12 -18.37
CA LEU A 61 -23.57 -17.92 -16.95
C LEU A 61 -24.07 -16.49 -16.74
N ILE A 62 -25.01 -16.31 -15.85
CA ILE A 62 -25.60 -15.01 -15.53
C ILE A 62 -25.29 -14.66 -14.08
N TYR A 63 -24.72 -13.48 -13.88
CA TYR A 63 -24.33 -12.97 -12.57
C TYR A 63 -25.06 -11.68 -12.22
N TYR A 64 -25.19 -11.43 -10.93
CA TYR A 64 -25.69 -10.18 -10.38
C TYR A 64 -24.64 -9.53 -9.48
N ASN A 65 -24.46 -8.23 -9.64
CA ASN A 65 -23.48 -7.47 -8.87
C ASN A 65 -23.95 -7.20 -7.44
N LEU A 66 -23.18 -7.67 -6.47
CA LEU A 66 -23.48 -7.55 -5.04
C LEU A 66 -22.63 -6.46 -4.34
N SER A 67 -21.78 -5.73 -5.06
CA SER A 67 -20.75 -4.88 -4.50
C SER A 67 -21.24 -3.80 -3.54
N GLN A 68 -22.44 -3.22 -3.79
CA GLN A 68 -22.87 -2.04 -3.04
C GLN A 68 -23.59 -2.35 -1.74
N ASN A 69 -24.20 -3.52 -1.60
CA ASN A 69 -24.92 -3.88 -0.38
C ASN A 69 -25.12 -5.41 -0.24
N PHE A 70 -24.46 -6.01 0.77
CA PHE A 70 -24.53 -7.45 1.04
C PHE A 70 -25.87 -7.91 1.63
N ASP A 71 -26.68 -7.02 2.17
CA ASP A 71 -28.00 -7.34 2.73
C ASP A 71 -28.99 -7.84 1.66
N VAL A 72 -28.65 -7.65 0.37
CA VAL A 72 -29.43 -8.19 -0.75
C VAL A 72 -29.03 -9.62 -1.17
N ALA A 73 -28.04 -10.23 -0.53
CA ALA A 73 -27.65 -11.62 -0.80
C ALA A 73 -28.83 -12.62 -0.79
N PRO A 74 -29.85 -12.49 0.09
CA PRO A 74 -31.06 -13.33 0.02
C PRO A 74 -31.83 -13.22 -1.29
N ALA A 75 -31.82 -12.07 -1.97
CA ALA A 75 -32.45 -11.91 -3.28
C ALA A 75 -31.70 -12.71 -4.35
N ILE A 76 -30.37 -12.64 -4.34
CA ILE A 76 -29.52 -13.39 -5.26
C ILE A 76 -29.69 -14.89 -5.03
N GLN A 77 -29.67 -15.33 -3.78
CA GLN A 77 -29.85 -16.74 -3.42
C GLN A 77 -31.16 -17.32 -3.95
N LYS A 78 -32.26 -16.54 -3.94
CA LYS A 78 -33.61 -16.94 -4.39
C LYS A 78 -33.84 -16.74 -5.87
N SER A 79 -32.94 -16.08 -6.59
CA SER A 79 -33.08 -15.75 -8.00
C SER A 79 -32.47 -16.80 -8.94
N MET A 80 -32.73 -16.60 -10.26
CA MET A 80 -32.30 -17.52 -11.34
C MET A 80 -30.83 -17.32 -11.76
N VAL A 81 -30.09 -16.38 -11.18
CA VAL A 81 -28.66 -16.17 -11.52
C VAL A 81 -27.78 -17.34 -11.08
N ASP A 82 -26.69 -17.54 -11.81
CA ASP A 82 -25.72 -18.60 -11.51
C ASP A 82 -24.75 -18.20 -10.37
N GLY A 83 -24.61 -16.90 -10.12
CA GLY A 83 -23.71 -16.40 -9.09
C GLY A 83 -23.80 -14.90 -8.84
N ALA A 84 -22.87 -14.43 -8.00
CA ALA A 84 -22.69 -13.03 -7.66
C ALA A 84 -21.28 -12.54 -8.00
N THR A 85 -21.19 -11.25 -8.32
CA THR A 85 -19.94 -10.53 -8.50
C THR A 85 -19.73 -9.51 -7.38
N TYR A 86 -18.46 -9.25 -7.07
CA TYR A 86 -18.01 -8.39 -5.99
C TYR A 86 -16.94 -7.42 -6.50
N ALA A 87 -16.85 -6.24 -5.88
CA ALA A 87 -15.68 -5.38 -5.96
C ALA A 87 -14.98 -5.30 -4.59
N TRP A 88 -13.69 -4.99 -4.57
CA TRP A 88 -13.01 -4.72 -3.31
C TRP A 88 -11.79 -3.80 -3.47
N TYR A 89 -11.83 -2.72 -2.72
CA TYR A 89 -10.76 -1.73 -2.57
C TYR A 89 -10.53 -1.47 -1.07
N PRO A 90 -9.70 -2.27 -0.41
CA PRO A 90 -9.60 -2.25 1.06
C PRO A 90 -9.06 -0.93 1.63
N GLN A 91 -8.32 -0.15 0.84
CA GLN A 91 -7.82 1.17 1.25
C GLN A 91 -8.76 2.33 0.87
N ALA A 92 -9.98 2.05 0.40
CA ALA A 92 -10.93 3.00 -0.21
C ALA A 92 -10.45 3.53 -1.57
N LEU A 93 -11.07 4.58 -2.08
CA LEU A 93 -10.77 5.24 -3.35
C LEU A 93 -10.51 6.74 -3.14
N ASN A 94 -9.70 7.34 -4.02
CA ASN A 94 -9.48 8.79 -4.09
C ASN A 94 -8.90 9.40 -2.80
N ASN A 95 -7.89 8.76 -2.22
CA ASN A 95 -7.17 9.31 -1.07
C ASN A 95 -6.36 10.55 -1.44
N GLY A 96 -5.96 10.71 -2.71
CA GLY A 96 -5.25 11.88 -3.22
C GLY A 96 -3.78 11.93 -2.82
N HIS A 97 -3.22 10.85 -2.32
CA HIS A 97 -1.81 10.69 -1.95
C HIS A 97 -1.45 9.22 -1.86
N ARG A 98 -0.15 8.93 -1.94
CA ARG A 98 0.37 7.56 -1.79
C ARG A 98 0.01 6.97 -0.43
N PHE A 99 -0.46 5.73 -0.46
CA PHE A 99 -0.66 4.90 0.71
C PHE A 99 0.67 4.32 1.19
N ILE A 100 1.03 4.57 2.45
CA ILE A 100 2.32 4.17 3.04
C ILE A 100 2.18 3.21 4.21
N ASP A 101 0.96 2.96 4.68
CA ASP A 101 0.71 2.14 5.86
C ASP A 101 0.86 0.64 5.56
N ASN A 102 0.98 -0.19 6.60
CA ASN A 102 0.99 -1.63 6.45
C ASN A 102 -0.37 -2.13 5.93
N GLY A 103 -0.44 -2.41 4.63
CA GLY A 103 -1.66 -2.82 3.96
C GLY A 103 -2.14 -4.23 4.32
N LEU A 104 -1.30 -5.06 4.93
CA LEU A 104 -1.68 -6.42 5.33
C LEU A 104 -2.76 -6.40 6.42
N HIS A 105 -2.82 -5.34 7.24
CA HIS A 105 -3.90 -5.16 8.20
C HIS A 105 -5.28 -5.00 7.55
N PHE A 106 -5.33 -4.47 6.32
CA PHE A 106 -6.58 -4.16 5.61
C PHE A 106 -7.10 -5.30 4.75
N VAL A 107 -6.27 -6.28 4.42
CA VAL A 107 -6.65 -7.39 3.52
C VAL A 107 -6.91 -8.70 4.24
N ASP A 108 -6.85 -8.72 5.56
CA ASP A 108 -7.14 -9.90 6.34
C ASP A 108 -8.65 -10.08 6.50
N ARG A 109 -9.15 -11.26 6.13
CA ARG A 109 -10.56 -11.68 6.28
C ARG A 109 -11.58 -10.78 5.57
N TYR A 110 -11.69 -10.91 4.28
CA TYR A 110 -12.83 -10.33 3.56
C TYR A 110 -14.13 -11.09 3.91
N GLU A 111 -14.66 -10.79 5.08
CA GLU A 111 -15.81 -11.49 5.68
C GLU A 111 -17.04 -11.58 4.80
N PRO A 112 -17.44 -10.55 4.00
CA PRO A 112 -18.59 -10.66 3.12
C PRO A 112 -18.52 -11.86 2.17
N LEU A 113 -17.32 -12.24 1.71
CA LEU A 113 -17.11 -13.41 0.86
C LEU A 113 -17.31 -14.75 1.60
N VAL A 114 -17.23 -14.73 2.92
CA VAL A 114 -17.40 -15.92 3.77
C VAL A 114 -18.82 -16.02 4.31
N LYS A 115 -19.45 -14.89 4.64
CA LYS A 115 -20.75 -14.80 5.33
C LYS A 115 -21.94 -14.50 4.43
N ASP A 116 -21.77 -14.39 3.14
CA ASP A 116 -22.81 -13.94 2.21
C ASP A 116 -24.04 -14.84 2.09
N GLY A 117 -24.00 -16.05 2.63
CA GLY A 117 -25.12 -16.99 2.58
C GLY A 117 -25.42 -17.59 1.20
N LEU A 118 -24.60 -17.33 0.19
CA LEU A 118 -24.80 -17.77 -1.20
C LEU A 118 -24.35 -19.23 -1.40
N LYS A 119 -25.12 -20.18 -0.85
CA LYS A 119 -24.86 -21.61 -1.04
C LYS A 119 -25.16 -22.04 -2.49
N GLY A 120 -24.22 -22.76 -3.10
CA GLY A 120 -24.38 -23.29 -4.47
C GLY A 120 -24.31 -22.26 -5.58
N LYS A 121 -24.15 -20.99 -5.27
CA LYS A 121 -23.89 -19.93 -6.23
C LYS A 121 -22.40 -19.73 -6.44
N SER A 122 -21.99 -19.47 -7.67
CA SER A 122 -20.61 -19.11 -7.97
C SER A 122 -20.28 -17.67 -7.53
N ARG A 123 -19.00 -17.42 -7.25
CA ARG A 123 -18.52 -16.12 -6.77
C ARG A 123 -17.36 -15.63 -7.62
N LEU A 124 -17.47 -14.41 -8.11
CA LEU A 124 -16.44 -13.73 -8.89
C LEU A 124 -16.14 -12.37 -8.26
N VAL A 125 -14.90 -11.93 -8.35
CA VAL A 125 -14.52 -10.54 -8.11
C VAL A 125 -14.35 -9.89 -9.47
N TYR A 126 -15.31 -9.02 -9.85
CA TYR A 126 -15.31 -8.42 -11.18
C TYR A 126 -14.34 -7.25 -11.30
N GLU A 127 -14.01 -6.61 -10.17
CA GLU A 127 -12.97 -5.60 -10.10
C GLU A 127 -12.35 -5.52 -8.70
N PHE A 128 -11.04 -5.33 -8.66
CA PHE A 128 -10.32 -5.07 -7.42
C PHE A 128 -8.98 -4.41 -7.69
N ASP A 129 -8.48 -3.67 -6.72
CA ASP A 129 -7.12 -3.14 -6.71
C ASP A 129 -6.62 -2.88 -5.29
N ALA A 130 -5.31 -2.86 -5.15
CA ALA A 130 -4.60 -2.19 -4.07
C ALA A 130 -4.46 -0.71 -4.44
N THR A 131 -5.40 0.11 -4.00
CA THR A 131 -5.54 1.51 -4.42
C THR A 131 -4.49 2.41 -3.77
N ASP A 132 -4.16 3.52 -4.46
CA ASP A 132 -3.23 4.55 -3.98
C ASP A 132 -1.84 4.02 -3.62
N THR A 133 -1.43 2.87 -4.19
CA THR A 133 -0.12 2.25 -3.97
C THR A 133 0.40 1.53 -5.21
N GLU A 134 1.72 1.42 -5.29
CA GLU A 134 2.42 0.61 -6.30
C GLU A 134 3.08 -0.64 -5.69
N ASN A 135 2.72 -0.98 -4.48
CA ASN A 135 3.32 -2.09 -3.72
C ASN A 135 3.09 -3.44 -4.39
N GLY A 136 4.11 -4.29 -4.39
CA GLY A 136 4.05 -5.61 -5.02
C GLY A 136 3.42 -6.70 -4.17
N TYR A 137 3.28 -6.49 -2.85
CA TYR A 137 2.79 -7.52 -1.91
C TYR A 137 1.27 -7.58 -1.75
N LEU A 138 0.55 -6.45 -1.97
CA LEU A 138 -0.88 -6.36 -1.63
C LEU A 138 -1.79 -7.18 -2.55
N LEU A 139 -1.58 -7.15 -3.85
CA LEU A 139 -2.41 -7.92 -4.79
C LEU A 139 -2.35 -9.44 -4.52
N PRO A 140 -1.17 -10.06 -4.29
CA PRO A 140 -1.09 -11.46 -3.86
C PRO A 140 -1.77 -11.71 -2.51
N ALA A 141 -1.67 -10.75 -1.58
CA ALA A 141 -2.32 -10.86 -0.29
C ALA A 141 -3.86 -10.88 -0.42
N MET A 142 -4.43 -9.99 -1.25
CA MET A 142 -5.87 -9.96 -1.54
C MET A 142 -6.35 -11.24 -2.20
N THR A 143 -5.61 -11.76 -3.18
CA THR A 143 -6.00 -12.99 -3.90
C THR A 143 -5.92 -14.24 -3.03
N ARG A 144 -5.07 -14.28 -2.00
CA ARG A 144 -5.13 -15.32 -0.95
C ARG A 144 -6.50 -15.34 -0.27
N GLU A 145 -7.02 -14.16 0.11
CA GLU A 145 -8.33 -14.05 0.76
C GLU A 145 -9.49 -14.39 -0.19
N TYR A 146 -9.37 -14.04 -1.46
CA TYR A 146 -10.34 -14.48 -2.47
C TYR A 146 -10.41 -16.00 -2.57
N ARG A 147 -9.26 -16.68 -2.64
CA ARG A 147 -9.23 -18.15 -2.66
C ARG A 147 -9.83 -18.74 -1.41
N ARG A 148 -9.56 -18.17 -0.24
CA ARG A 148 -10.20 -18.56 1.02
C ARG A 148 -11.71 -18.40 0.98
N GLY A 149 -12.23 -17.29 0.44
CA GLY A 149 -13.66 -17.02 0.25
C GLY A 149 -14.33 -17.86 -0.86
N GLY A 150 -13.59 -18.76 -1.53
CA GLY A 150 -14.12 -19.62 -2.60
C GLY A 150 -14.27 -18.94 -3.96
N ILE A 151 -13.68 -17.76 -4.14
CA ILE A 151 -13.71 -17.03 -5.42
C ILE A 151 -13.07 -17.85 -6.53
N GLN A 152 -13.77 -17.93 -7.67
CA GLN A 152 -13.36 -18.71 -8.83
C GLN A 152 -12.55 -17.88 -9.82
N PHE A 153 -12.88 -16.60 -9.96
CA PHE A 153 -12.28 -15.69 -10.93
C PHE A 153 -12.19 -14.28 -10.34
N ALA A 154 -11.11 -13.57 -10.62
CA ALA A 154 -10.92 -12.19 -10.19
C ALA A 154 -10.22 -11.38 -11.28
N THR A 155 -10.71 -10.15 -11.53
CA THR A 155 -10.15 -9.20 -12.49
C THR A 155 -9.67 -7.93 -11.78
N MET A 156 -8.46 -7.52 -12.09
CA MET A 156 -7.91 -6.25 -11.60
C MET A 156 -8.52 -5.07 -12.35
N PHE A 157 -8.76 -4.00 -11.64
CA PHE A 157 -9.22 -2.73 -12.17
C PHE A 157 -8.28 -1.59 -11.73
N SER A 158 -7.56 -0.89 -12.65
CA SER A 158 -7.49 -1.15 -14.07
C SER A 158 -6.02 -1.06 -14.54
N TYR A 159 -5.72 -1.55 -15.74
CA TYR A 159 -4.40 -1.41 -16.35
C TYR A 159 -4.33 -0.09 -17.15
N ASP A 160 -3.31 0.73 -16.86
CA ASP A 160 -3.10 2.01 -17.52
C ASP A 160 -2.52 1.83 -18.92
N GLU A 161 -3.04 2.58 -19.88
CA GLU A 161 -2.46 2.63 -21.20
C GLU A 161 -1.03 3.16 -21.17
N HIS A 162 -0.16 2.51 -21.89
CA HIS A 162 1.28 2.82 -21.88
C HIS A 162 1.59 4.30 -22.20
N GLN A 163 0.83 4.91 -23.12
CA GLN A 163 1.03 6.28 -23.58
C GLN A 163 0.70 7.33 -22.49
N THR A 164 -0.18 7.04 -21.56
CA THR A 164 -0.65 7.96 -20.52
C THR A 164 -0.19 7.57 -19.13
N ALA A 165 0.38 6.38 -18.97
CA ALA A 165 0.77 5.83 -17.67
C ALA A 165 1.82 6.69 -16.93
N SER A 166 2.71 7.39 -17.65
CA SER A 166 3.66 8.33 -17.05
C SER A 166 2.99 9.42 -16.20
N ARG A 167 1.72 9.75 -16.49
CA ARG A 167 0.92 10.78 -15.83
C ARG A 167 -0.16 10.21 -14.92
N ASN A 168 -0.41 8.90 -14.97
CA ASN A 168 -1.51 8.24 -14.29
C ASN A 168 -2.86 8.94 -14.56
N LEU A 169 -3.29 8.94 -15.81
CA LEU A 169 -4.51 9.67 -16.27
C LEU A 169 -5.75 8.81 -16.33
N SER A 170 -5.66 7.49 -16.24
CA SER A 170 -6.82 6.61 -16.39
C SER A 170 -7.79 6.81 -15.22
N TRP A 171 -7.41 6.41 -14.05
CA TRP A 171 -8.12 6.68 -12.80
C TRP A 171 -7.08 6.74 -11.68
N GLN A 172 -6.71 7.92 -11.23
CA GLN A 172 -5.49 8.18 -10.46
C GLN A 172 -5.28 7.31 -9.21
N THR A 173 -6.34 6.76 -8.62
CA THR A 173 -6.22 5.86 -7.48
C THR A 173 -5.84 4.43 -7.88
N HIS A 174 -6.08 4.06 -9.16
CA HIS A 174 -5.70 2.79 -9.76
C HIS A 174 -4.51 3.01 -10.68
N PHE A 175 -3.34 2.60 -10.26
CA PHE A 175 -2.13 2.78 -11.03
C PHE A 175 -1.44 1.42 -11.24
N LEU A 176 -1.65 0.84 -12.41
CA LEU A 176 -1.04 -0.44 -12.79
C LEU A 176 -0.57 -0.41 -14.23
N ASN A 177 0.73 -0.46 -14.44
CA ASN A 177 1.36 -0.59 -15.73
C ASN A 177 2.69 -1.34 -15.58
N MET A 178 3.00 -2.24 -16.51
CA MET A 178 4.21 -3.07 -16.43
C MET A 178 5.50 -2.25 -16.38
N VAL A 179 5.56 -1.13 -17.09
CA VAL A 179 6.72 -0.25 -17.09
C VAL A 179 6.71 0.69 -15.89
N TYR A 180 5.59 1.39 -15.65
CA TYR A 180 5.55 2.50 -14.68
C TYR A 180 5.26 2.09 -13.24
N THR A 181 4.79 0.85 -13.01
CA THR A 181 4.59 0.28 -11.66
C THR A 181 5.14 -1.15 -11.59
N PRO A 182 6.46 -1.32 -11.77
CA PRO A 182 7.08 -2.64 -11.93
C PRO A 182 6.77 -3.60 -10.79
N SER A 183 6.89 -3.18 -9.54
CA SER A 183 6.62 -4.03 -8.36
C SER A 183 5.16 -4.48 -8.32
N LYS A 184 4.20 -3.57 -8.53
CA LYS A 184 2.77 -3.89 -8.56
C LYS A 184 2.41 -4.82 -9.73
N ALA A 185 3.05 -4.64 -10.89
CA ALA A 185 2.83 -5.50 -12.05
C ALA A 185 3.30 -6.94 -11.79
N ILE A 186 4.48 -7.13 -11.19
CA ILE A 186 4.92 -8.46 -10.71
C ILE A 186 3.95 -9.01 -9.66
N GLY A 187 3.49 -8.19 -8.71
CA GLY A 187 2.44 -8.55 -7.76
C GLY A 187 1.17 -9.07 -8.44
N GLY A 188 0.75 -8.42 -9.54
CA GLY A 188 -0.37 -8.86 -10.38
C GLY A 188 -0.12 -10.23 -11.04
N MET A 189 1.09 -10.47 -11.56
CA MET A 189 1.48 -11.76 -12.12
C MET A 189 1.48 -12.87 -11.05
N ILE A 190 2.00 -12.57 -9.85
CA ILE A 190 1.97 -13.50 -8.72
C ILE A 190 0.52 -13.78 -8.31
N SER A 191 -0.35 -12.77 -8.28
CA SER A 191 -1.78 -12.92 -7.99
C SER A 191 -2.47 -13.88 -8.95
N ALA A 192 -2.15 -13.82 -10.23
CA ALA A 192 -2.66 -14.78 -11.22
C ALA A 192 -2.21 -16.22 -10.90
N GLN A 193 -0.99 -16.41 -10.38
CA GLN A 193 -0.52 -17.71 -9.93
C GLN A 193 -1.20 -18.16 -8.62
N VAL A 194 -1.49 -17.24 -7.69
CA VAL A 194 -2.27 -17.53 -6.48
C VAL A 194 -3.65 -18.08 -6.87
N MET A 195 -4.35 -17.41 -7.80
CA MET A 195 -5.68 -17.85 -8.26
C MET A 195 -5.65 -19.22 -8.94
N LYS A 196 -4.53 -19.61 -9.60
CA LYS A 196 -4.35 -20.92 -10.26
C LYS A 196 -3.94 -22.03 -9.29
N ARG A 197 -3.05 -21.74 -8.32
CA ARG A 197 -2.37 -22.76 -7.52
C ARG A 197 -2.96 -22.98 -6.14
N ILE A 198 -3.56 -21.94 -5.53
CA ILE A 198 -4.15 -22.06 -4.19
C ILE A 198 -5.55 -22.68 -4.29
N PRO A 199 -5.82 -23.78 -3.58
CA PRO A 199 -7.14 -24.40 -3.54
C PRO A 199 -8.19 -23.44 -2.96
N ARG A 200 -9.41 -23.46 -3.53
CA ARG A 200 -10.55 -22.69 -3.00
C ARG A 200 -10.93 -23.18 -1.62
N GLY A 201 -11.30 -22.26 -0.74
CA GLY A 201 -11.72 -22.52 0.63
C GLY A 201 -10.57 -22.85 1.60
N LYS A 202 -9.31 -22.92 1.14
CA LYS A 202 -8.18 -23.21 2.03
C LYS A 202 -7.78 -21.97 2.82
N HIS A 203 -7.65 -22.14 4.12
CA HIS A 203 -7.22 -21.12 5.07
C HIS A 203 -5.73 -21.29 5.42
N TYR A 204 -4.97 -20.19 5.39
CA TYR A 204 -3.53 -20.16 5.69
C TYR A 204 -3.21 -19.32 6.94
N GLY A 205 -4.16 -19.09 7.81
CA GLY A 205 -4.01 -18.18 8.95
C GLY A 205 -4.35 -16.73 8.57
N TYR A 206 -4.03 -15.80 9.46
CA TYR A 206 -4.37 -14.38 9.34
C TYR A 206 -3.14 -13.54 9.03
N TYR A 207 -3.33 -12.43 8.32
CA TYR A 207 -2.30 -11.40 8.17
C TYR A 207 -2.26 -10.52 9.44
N PRO A 208 -1.09 -9.97 9.74
CA PRO A 208 0.23 -10.28 9.18
C PRO A 208 0.94 -11.43 9.89
N GLN A 209 0.27 -12.20 10.76
CA GLN A 209 0.86 -13.30 11.52
C GLN A 209 1.37 -14.44 10.64
N ASN A 210 0.68 -14.73 9.55
CA ASN A 210 1.13 -15.71 8.56
C ASN A 210 1.16 -15.10 7.16
N ASN A 211 2.35 -14.74 6.73
CA ASN A 211 2.63 -14.15 5.42
C ASN A 211 3.04 -15.19 4.36
N ASN A 212 3.14 -16.47 4.74
CA ASN A 212 3.49 -17.56 3.84
C ASN A 212 2.28 -18.45 3.54
N PHE A 213 2.06 -18.80 2.27
CA PHE A 213 0.94 -19.64 1.87
C PHE A 213 1.27 -20.45 0.60
N GLY A 214 1.51 -21.75 0.75
CA GLY A 214 1.99 -22.61 -0.35
C GLY A 214 3.38 -22.20 -0.82
N ASP A 215 3.51 -21.91 -2.12
CA ASP A 215 4.75 -21.44 -2.74
C ASP A 215 4.89 -19.91 -2.69
N PHE A 216 3.99 -19.21 -1.98
CA PHE A 216 3.90 -17.75 -1.95
C PHE A 216 4.30 -17.15 -0.62
N LYS A 217 4.87 -15.93 -0.68
CA LYS A 217 5.20 -15.09 0.46
C LYS A 217 4.81 -13.65 0.15
N VAL A 218 4.37 -12.92 1.17
CA VAL A 218 4.19 -11.47 1.12
C VAL A 218 4.85 -10.82 2.32
N ASP A 219 5.46 -9.65 2.12
CA ASP A 219 6.16 -8.91 3.17
C ASP A 219 5.98 -7.41 2.96
N PHE A 220 5.39 -6.73 3.92
CA PHE A 220 5.20 -5.28 3.85
C PHE A 220 6.52 -4.52 3.95
N TYR A 221 7.40 -4.88 4.89
CA TYR A 221 8.64 -4.14 5.16
C TYR A 221 9.65 -4.23 4.03
N GLN A 222 9.58 -5.32 3.26
CA GLN A 222 10.41 -5.53 2.07
C GLN A 222 9.69 -5.10 0.78
N ASP A 223 8.43 -4.68 0.85
CA ASP A 223 7.54 -4.51 -0.32
C ASP A 223 7.58 -5.72 -1.25
N LEU A 224 7.57 -6.91 -0.67
CA LEU A 224 7.82 -8.15 -1.40
C LEU A 224 6.55 -9.00 -1.56
N GLY A 225 6.10 -9.19 -2.79
CA GLY A 225 5.31 -10.32 -3.22
C GLY A 225 6.23 -11.33 -3.89
N GLN A 226 6.15 -12.62 -3.51
CA GLN A 226 7.02 -13.65 -4.04
C GLN A 226 6.26 -14.94 -4.37
N LEU A 227 6.62 -15.55 -5.48
CA LEU A 227 6.34 -16.94 -5.84
C LEU A 227 7.66 -17.69 -5.92
N ASN A 228 7.82 -18.74 -5.12
CA ASN A 228 8.98 -19.61 -5.14
C ASN A 228 8.52 -21.07 -5.35
N ALA A 229 8.28 -21.43 -6.61
CA ALA A 229 7.83 -22.75 -7.03
C ALA A 229 8.97 -23.57 -7.63
N GLU A 230 8.69 -24.81 -8.04
CA GLU A 230 9.70 -25.73 -8.58
C GLU A 230 10.37 -25.17 -9.84
N ASP A 231 9.59 -24.57 -10.74
CA ASP A 231 10.05 -24.09 -12.05
C ASP A 231 9.88 -22.58 -12.27
N MET A 232 9.35 -21.85 -11.25
CA MET A 232 9.08 -20.41 -11.29
C MET A 232 9.61 -19.71 -10.06
N PHE A 233 10.27 -18.56 -10.28
CA PHE A 233 10.73 -17.69 -9.19
C PHE A 233 10.43 -16.24 -9.54
N TYR A 234 9.33 -15.69 -8.96
CA TYR A 234 8.88 -14.31 -9.18
C TYR A 234 9.01 -13.50 -7.89
N TYR A 235 9.47 -12.26 -7.99
CA TYR A 235 9.63 -11.36 -6.84
C TYR A 235 9.48 -9.89 -7.26
N SER A 236 8.71 -9.17 -6.48
CA SER A 236 8.37 -7.76 -6.74
C SER A 236 9.42 -6.77 -6.23
N ASN A 237 10.38 -7.21 -5.45
CA ASN A 237 11.49 -6.43 -4.90
C ASN A 237 12.66 -7.35 -4.54
N ASN A 238 13.77 -6.77 -4.06
CA ASN A 238 14.93 -7.53 -3.60
C ASN A 238 14.53 -8.67 -2.64
N THR A 239 15.12 -9.83 -2.84
CA THR A 239 14.93 -10.99 -1.96
C THR A 239 16.24 -11.71 -1.69
N THR A 240 16.38 -12.24 -0.48
CA THR A 240 17.50 -13.12 -0.08
C THR A 240 17.12 -14.60 -0.12
N ASP A 241 15.85 -14.91 -0.42
CA ASP A 241 15.36 -16.27 -0.46
C ASP A 241 15.97 -17.03 -1.67
N GLN A 242 16.49 -18.22 -1.41
CA GLN A 242 16.98 -19.09 -2.47
C GLN A 242 15.81 -19.67 -3.28
N PRO A 243 15.93 -19.80 -4.61
CA PRO A 243 14.96 -20.55 -5.38
C PRO A 243 14.84 -21.99 -4.87
N LYS A 244 13.62 -22.51 -4.81
CA LYS A 244 13.32 -23.86 -4.32
C LYS A 244 14.10 -24.95 -5.05
N ASN A 245 14.25 -24.80 -6.37
CA ASN A 245 15.05 -25.70 -7.19
C ASN A 245 15.69 -24.96 -8.38
N VAL A 246 16.92 -24.47 -8.18
CA VAL A 246 17.66 -23.72 -9.23
C VAL A 246 17.81 -24.51 -10.55
N LYS A 247 17.93 -25.85 -10.46
CA LYS A 247 18.13 -26.69 -11.67
C LYS A 247 16.85 -26.84 -12.51
N ALA A 248 15.69 -26.78 -11.86
CA ALA A 248 14.39 -26.92 -12.51
C ALA A 248 13.81 -25.59 -12.98
N LEU A 249 14.41 -24.44 -12.59
CA LEU A 249 13.91 -23.13 -12.98
C LEU A 249 13.81 -22.96 -14.49
N LYS A 250 12.65 -22.47 -14.92
CA LYS A 250 12.35 -22.12 -16.32
C LYS A 250 11.96 -20.66 -16.46
N HIS A 251 11.34 -20.08 -15.44
CA HIS A 251 10.75 -18.76 -15.50
C HIS A 251 11.15 -17.93 -14.28
N ILE A 252 11.80 -16.81 -14.51
CA ILE A 252 12.10 -15.81 -13.49
C ILE A 252 11.47 -14.50 -13.93
N ALA A 253 10.76 -13.81 -13.03
CA ALA A 253 10.27 -12.46 -13.22
C ALA A 253 10.60 -11.64 -11.98
N GLY A 254 11.34 -10.54 -12.14
CA GLY A 254 11.84 -9.82 -11.00
C GLY A 254 11.91 -8.32 -11.16
N VAL A 255 11.87 -7.65 -10.00
CA VAL A 255 12.34 -6.28 -9.79
C VAL A 255 13.40 -6.34 -8.70
N GLY A 256 14.56 -5.70 -8.96
CA GLY A 256 15.69 -5.77 -8.02
C GLY A 256 16.47 -7.08 -8.10
N SER A 257 17.12 -7.45 -7.00
CA SER A 257 18.08 -8.55 -6.94
C SER A 257 17.60 -9.75 -6.14
N SER A 258 18.11 -10.93 -6.49
CA SER A 258 17.95 -12.18 -5.76
C SER A 258 19.30 -12.94 -5.72
N PRO A 259 19.38 -14.08 -5.01
CA PRO A 259 20.62 -14.88 -4.99
C PRO A 259 21.07 -15.40 -6.37
N VAL A 260 20.18 -15.50 -7.35
CA VAL A 260 20.50 -15.99 -8.70
C VAL A 260 20.55 -14.89 -9.77
N VAL A 261 20.08 -13.68 -9.46
CA VAL A 261 20.14 -12.51 -10.34
C VAL A 261 20.50 -11.28 -9.52
N GLN A 262 21.65 -10.67 -9.80
CA GLN A 262 22.02 -9.36 -9.26
C GLN A 262 21.71 -8.31 -10.32
N TYR A 263 20.84 -7.35 -10.04
CA TYR A 263 20.40 -6.32 -10.99
C TYR A 263 20.36 -4.94 -10.34
N GLU A 264 21.01 -3.97 -10.96
CA GLU A 264 21.12 -2.61 -10.43
C GLU A 264 19.95 -1.70 -10.83
N GLY A 265 19.15 -2.07 -11.81
CA GLY A 265 18.03 -1.26 -12.31
C GLY A 265 16.77 -1.37 -11.46
N THR A 266 15.78 -0.52 -11.79
CA THR A 266 14.44 -0.49 -11.16
C THR A 266 13.34 -1.05 -12.06
N GLY A 267 13.64 -1.33 -13.33
CA GLY A 267 12.70 -1.93 -14.28
C GLY A 267 12.47 -3.42 -14.02
N ILE A 268 11.39 -3.94 -14.58
CA ILE A 268 11.12 -5.39 -14.60
C ILE A 268 12.11 -6.09 -15.51
N TYR A 269 12.47 -7.31 -15.18
CA TYR A 269 13.11 -8.25 -16.10
C TYR A 269 12.43 -9.63 -16.06
N PHE A 270 12.52 -10.33 -17.19
CA PHE A 270 12.06 -11.70 -17.37
C PHE A 270 13.21 -12.55 -17.87
N ILE A 271 13.37 -13.77 -17.33
CA ILE A 271 14.35 -14.74 -17.78
C ILE A 271 13.62 -16.05 -18.01
N ASP A 272 13.58 -16.49 -19.28
CA ASP A 272 12.86 -17.68 -19.70
C ASP A 272 13.76 -18.71 -20.35
N LYS A 273 13.73 -19.96 -19.87
CA LYS A 273 14.39 -21.08 -20.51
C LYS A 273 13.57 -21.53 -21.72
N VAL A 274 14.14 -21.39 -22.91
CA VAL A 274 13.47 -21.75 -24.19
C VAL A 274 13.78 -23.18 -24.59
N ALA A 275 15.02 -23.59 -24.37
CA ALA A 275 15.52 -24.94 -24.62
C ALA A 275 16.72 -25.22 -23.70
N ASP A 276 17.30 -26.42 -23.79
CA ASP A 276 18.53 -26.71 -23.04
C ASP A 276 19.65 -25.78 -23.50
N ASN A 277 20.26 -25.08 -22.51
CA ASN A 277 21.27 -24.06 -22.71
C ASN A 277 20.84 -22.87 -23.61
N GLU A 278 19.52 -22.68 -23.82
CA GLU A 278 18.98 -21.51 -24.51
C GLU A 278 18.02 -20.72 -23.60
N TRP A 279 18.32 -19.44 -23.42
CA TRP A 279 17.62 -18.54 -22.54
C TRP A 279 17.26 -17.23 -23.22
N LYS A 280 16.13 -16.67 -22.86
CA LYS A 280 15.74 -15.29 -23.20
C LYS A 280 15.76 -14.43 -21.94
N LEU A 281 16.32 -13.24 -22.05
CA LEU A 281 16.26 -12.17 -21.06
C LEU A 281 15.57 -10.98 -21.69
N GLU A 282 14.53 -10.47 -21.04
CA GLU A 282 13.86 -9.23 -21.43
C GLU A 282 13.99 -8.24 -20.27
N VAL A 283 14.47 -7.02 -20.53
CA VAL A 283 14.72 -5.99 -19.50
C VAL A 283 14.02 -4.72 -19.91
N TYR A 284 13.25 -4.16 -18.97
CA TYR A 284 12.49 -2.93 -19.14
C TYR A 284 13.22 -1.71 -18.57
N PRO A 285 12.83 -0.47 -18.98
CA PRO A 285 13.46 0.77 -18.51
C PRO A 285 13.38 0.95 -17.00
N ASP A 286 14.31 1.72 -16.48
CA ASP A 286 14.24 2.23 -15.10
C ASP A 286 13.11 3.22 -14.92
N ILE A 287 12.58 3.32 -13.70
CA ILE A 287 11.51 4.25 -13.33
C ILE A 287 12.01 5.27 -12.32
N MET A 288 11.89 6.53 -12.68
CA MET A 288 12.13 7.67 -11.79
C MET A 288 10.81 8.22 -11.25
N ASN A 289 10.74 8.42 -9.93
CA ASN A 289 9.59 9.02 -9.25
C ASN A 289 9.67 10.54 -9.32
N VAL A 290 8.91 11.16 -10.21
CA VAL A 290 8.92 12.62 -10.41
C VAL A 290 7.99 13.34 -9.44
N ASP A 291 6.77 12.83 -9.26
CA ASP A 291 5.76 13.34 -8.33
C ASP A 291 4.92 12.18 -7.79
N ASP A 292 4.10 12.45 -6.75
CA ASP A 292 3.15 11.47 -6.23
C ASP A 292 2.08 11.15 -7.30
N PRO A 293 2.02 9.92 -7.81
CA PRO A 293 1.10 9.55 -8.90
C PRO A 293 -0.37 9.65 -8.49
N PHE A 294 -0.68 9.57 -7.20
CA PHE A 294 -2.05 9.54 -6.69
C PHE A 294 -2.67 10.91 -6.42
N LYS A 295 -1.93 12.00 -6.67
CA LYS A 295 -2.53 13.34 -6.72
C LYS A 295 -3.52 13.44 -7.88
N ALA A 296 -4.37 14.49 -7.86
CA ALA A 296 -5.31 14.76 -8.95
C ALA A 296 -4.64 14.67 -10.33
N GLY A 297 -5.26 13.95 -11.26
CA GLY A 297 -4.74 13.73 -12.61
C GLY A 297 -4.59 15.04 -13.40
N SER A 298 -3.53 15.16 -14.19
CA SER A 298 -3.28 16.32 -15.04
C SER A 298 -2.43 15.92 -16.24
N VAL A 299 -2.84 16.36 -17.42
CA VAL A 299 -2.06 16.15 -18.65
C VAL A 299 -0.71 16.90 -18.65
N ASN A 300 -0.57 17.89 -17.76
CA ASN A 300 0.65 18.70 -17.63
C ASN A 300 1.59 18.19 -16.53
N ARG A 301 1.19 17.15 -15.78
CA ARG A 301 1.98 16.58 -14.69
C ARG A 301 2.53 15.21 -15.08
N VAL A 302 3.85 15.06 -15.02
CA VAL A 302 4.52 13.75 -15.08
C VAL A 302 4.64 13.23 -13.65
N ALA A 303 4.06 12.07 -13.39
CA ALA A 303 4.15 11.39 -12.10
C ALA A 303 5.40 10.49 -12.05
N ARG A 304 5.63 9.76 -13.13
CA ARG A 304 6.77 8.86 -13.29
C ARG A 304 7.38 8.98 -14.68
N GLN A 305 8.67 8.77 -14.74
CA GLN A 305 9.42 8.78 -16.00
C GLN A 305 10.15 7.46 -16.18
N ALA A 306 9.94 6.83 -17.33
CA ALA A 306 10.72 5.68 -17.76
C ALA A 306 11.98 6.17 -18.49
N VAL A 307 13.14 5.65 -18.11
CA VAL A 307 14.43 5.99 -18.70
C VAL A 307 15.23 4.74 -19.04
N CYS A 308 15.77 4.72 -20.25
CA CYS A 308 16.65 3.66 -20.70
C CYS A 308 18.10 3.99 -20.30
N LEU A 309 18.62 3.29 -19.32
CA LEU A 309 19.99 3.40 -18.83
C LEU A 309 20.72 2.06 -18.97
N ASN A 310 22.03 2.13 -19.14
CA ASN A 310 22.87 0.94 -19.00
C ASN A 310 22.95 0.54 -17.53
N ARG A 311 22.65 -0.75 -17.23
CA ARG A 311 22.70 -1.32 -15.90
C ARG A 311 23.48 -2.61 -15.87
N ASN A 312 24.17 -2.85 -14.76
CA ASN A 312 24.84 -4.14 -14.58
C ASN A 312 23.81 -5.20 -14.18
N ILE A 313 23.91 -6.36 -14.81
CA ILE A 313 23.19 -7.58 -14.43
C ILE A 313 24.16 -8.74 -14.35
N HIS A 314 24.05 -9.53 -13.28
CA HIS A 314 24.80 -10.76 -13.11
C HIS A 314 23.82 -11.90 -12.86
N ILE A 315 23.83 -12.92 -13.72
CA ILE A 315 22.92 -14.06 -13.69
C ILE A 315 23.73 -15.32 -13.40
N GLN A 316 23.25 -16.12 -12.45
CA GLN A 316 23.86 -17.38 -12.02
C GLN A 316 22.82 -18.52 -12.06
N LEU A 317 22.57 -19.05 -13.25
CA LEU A 317 21.65 -20.16 -13.48
C LEU A 317 22.37 -21.30 -14.18
N PRO A 318 21.93 -22.56 -13.99
CA PRO A 318 22.42 -23.67 -14.79
C PRO A 318 22.13 -23.42 -16.29
N GLY A 319 23.19 -23.31 -17.10
CA GLY A 319 23.11 -23.01 -18.54
C GLY A 319 22.93 -21.51 -18.88
N LEU A 320 23.00 -20.61 -17.89
CA LEU A 320 23.12 -19.16 -18.11
C LEU A 320 23.92 -18.52 -16.97
N GLN A 321 25.23 -18.36 -17.19
CA GLN A 321 26.15 -17.66 -16.29
C GLN A 321 26.75 -16.48 -17.05
N THR A 322 26.38 -15.26 -16.66
CA THR A 322 26.81 -14.06 -17.37
C THR A 322 26.84 -12.84 -16.46
N ALA A 323 27.75 -11.92 -16.72
CA ALA A 323 27.83 -10.59 -16.12
C ALA A 323 27.95 -9.58 -17.24
N LEU A 324 26.96 -8.70 -17.39
CA LEU A 324 26.83 -7.77 -18.51
C LEU A 324 26.41 -6.39 -18.02
N CYS A 325 26.85 -5.38 -18.76
CA CYS A 325 26.23 -4.06 -18.74
C CYS A 325 25.20 -4.01 -19.86
N ILE A 326 23.92 -3.96 -19.51
CA ILE A 326 22.80 -4.10 -20.46
C ILE A 326 21.96 -2.83 -20.56
N TYR A 327 21.41 -2.63 -21.74
CA TYR A 327 20.40 -1.60 -22.05
C TYR A 327 19.01 -2.27 -22.12
N PRO A 328 17.91 -1.58 -21.81
CA PRO A 328 16.57 -2.18 -21.97
C PRO A 328 16.38 -2.80 -23.37
N GLY A 329 15.86 -4.05 -23.40
CA GLY A 329 15.74 -4.82 -24.63
C GLY A 329 15.52 -6.30 -24.38
N LYS A 330 15.53 -7.07 -25.47
CA LYS A 330 15.38 -8.53 -25.49
C LYS A 330 16.70 -9.17 -25.93
N TYR A 331 17.18 -10.10 -25.13
CA TYR A 331 18.45 -10.79 -25.32
C TYR A 331 18.21 -12.27 -25.44
N THR A 332 18.90 -12.94 -26.38
CA THR A 332 18.91 -14.40 -26.51
C THR A 332 20.31 -14.93 -26.25
N PHE A 333 20.40 -15.93 -25.39
CA PHE A 333 21.64 -16.60 -25.04
C PHE A 333 21.60 -18.06 -25.47
N LYS A 334 22.70 -18.55 -26.01
CA LYS A 334 22.95 -19.99 -26.31
C LYS A 334 24.31 -20.38 -25.76
N ASN A 335 24.35 -21.45 -24.96
CA ASN A 335 25.60 -21.94 -24.34
C ASN A 335 26.38 -20.80 -23.60
N ASN A 336 25.68 -19.98 -22.84
CA ASN A 336 26.17 -18.79 -22.10
C ASN A 336 26.64 -17.61 -22.99
N LEU A 337 26.54 -17.70 -24.30
CA LEU A 337 26.93 -16.64 -25.23
C LEU A 337 25.70 -15.84 -25.66
N LEU A 338 25.81 -14.52 -25.64
CA LEU A 338 24.81 -13.61 -26.22
C LEU A 338 24.83 -13.78 -27.75
N VAL A 339 23.71 -14.20 -28.33
CA VAL A 339 23.58 -14.45 -29.78
C VAL A 339 22.66 -13.47 -30.48
N ASN A 340 21.75 -12.81 -29.77
CA ASN A 340 20.85 -11.81 -30.34
C ASN A 340 20.44 -10.74 -29.34
N TYR A 341 20.20 -9.52 -29.84
CA TYR A 341 19.58 -8.39 -29.13
C TYR A 341 18.53 -7.74 -30.02
N GLU A 342 17.39 -7.44 -29.43
CA GLU A 342 16.29 -6.72 -30.06
C GLU A 342 15.82 -5.57 -29.13
N ALA A 343 15.48 -4.42 -29.69
CA ALA A 343 14.87 -3.33 -28.94
C ALA A 343 13.46 -3.71 -28.43
N LEU A 344 13.03 -3.11 -27.32
CA LEU A 344 11.66 -3.29 -26.85
C LEU A 344 10.66 -2.67 -27.83
N PRO A 345 9.45 -3.25 -27.97
CA PRO A 345 8.35 -2.58 -28.64
C PRO A 345 8.07 -1.24 -27.98
N ASN A 346 7.77 -0.23 -28.81
CA ASN A 346 7.44 1.15 -28.34
C ASN A 346 8.54 1.82 -27.52
N GLN A 347 9.81 1.43 -27.71
CA GLN A 347 10.94 2.03 -27.00
C GLN A 347 11.05 3.54 -27.23
N GLU A 348 10.48 4.05 -28.34
CA GLU A 348 10.40 5.47 -28.67
C GLU A 348 9.53 6.29 -27.70
N TYR A 349 8.69 5.67 -26.89
CA TYR A 349 7.92 6.35 -25.84
C TYR A 349 8.73 6.60 -24.56
N TYR A 350 9.84 5.88 -24.38
CA TYR A 350 10.72 6.09 -23.24
C TYR A 350 11.68 7.25 -23.49
N ASN A 351 12.13 7.91 -22.44
CA ASN A 351 13.01 9.08 -22.49
C ASN A 351 12.41 10.36 -23.13
N LYS A 352 11.17 10.35 -23.61
CA LYS A 352 10.56 11.55 -24.25
C LYS A 352 10.50 12.77 -23.34
N GLU A 353 10.41 12.53 -22.06
CA GLU A 353 10.33 13.55 -21.02
C GLU A 353 11.58 13.49 -20.13
N ALA A 354 12.75 13.20 -20.72
CA ALA A 354 14.01 13.09 -20.00
C ALA A 354 14.21 14.26 -19.05
N MET A 355 14.57 13.97 -17.83
CA MET A 355 14.87 15.01 -16.85
C MET A 355 16.04 15.85 -17.37
N LYS A 356 15.79 17.15 -17.50
CA LYS A 356 16.83 18.11 -17.90
C LYS A 356 17.65 18.56 -16.69
N ASP A 357 17.03 18.52 -15.51
CA ASP A 357 17.60 19.02 -14.26
C ASP A 357 17.78 17.89 -13.24
N TRP A 358 18.76 18.07 -12.36
CA TRP A 358 18.96 17.19 -11.22
C TRP A 358 17.90 17.42 -10.14
N LYS A 359 17.44 16.32 -9.51
CA LYS A 359 16.52 16.32 -8.40
C LYS A 359 17.00 15.33 -7.34
N VAL A 360 16.87 15.71 -6.08
CA VAL A 360 17.13 14.84 -4.93
C VAL A 360 15.84 14.69 -4.10
N ASN A 361 15.41 13.46 -3.90
CA ASN A 361 14.36 13.12 -2.95
C ASN A 361 15.02 12.64 -1.66
N ASN A 362 14.90 13.44 -0.61
CA ASN A 362 15.42 13.09 0.70
C ASN A 362 14.53 12.04 1.37
N SER A 363 15.11 10.92 1.75
CA SER A 363 14.45 9.83 2.49
C SER A 363 15.06 9.58 3.89
N THR A 364 15.89 10.51 4.36
CA THR A 364 16.43 10.50 5.72
C THR A 364 15.34 10.80 6.73
N LEU A 365 15.31 10.08 7.86
CA LEU A 365 14.40 10.38 8.96
C LEU A 365 14.64 11.81 9.49
N THR A 366 13.59 12.48 9.92
CA THR A 366 13.65 13.85 10.46
C THR A 366 14.14 13.90 11.91
N GLU A 367 14.11 12.76 12.61
CA GLU A 367 14.57 12.61 13.99
C GLU A 367 15.28 11.26 14.15
N MET A 368 16.43 11.24 14.82
CA MET A 368 17.19 10.00 15.09
C MET A 368 17.80 10.02 16.49
N PRO A 369 17.93 8.85 17.15
CA PRO A 369 18.57 8.78 18.45
C PRO A 369 20.09 8.87 18.34
N GLN A 370 20.72 9.59 19.28
CA GLN A 370 22.19 9.70 19.36
C GLN A 370 22.88 8.37 19.64
N SER A 371 22.16 7.42 20.26
CA SER A 371 22.69 6.14 20.78
C SER A 371 23.02 5.10 19.70
N ARG A 372 22.65 5.34 18.45
CA ARG A 372 22.95 4.44 17.33
C ARG A 372 23.37 5.22 16.07
N PRO A 373 24.06 4.58 15.13
CA PRO A 373 24.35 5.19 13.85
C PRO A 373 23.08 5.64 13.13
N GLY A 374 23.11 6.82 12.54
CA GLY A 374 22.02 7.35 11.72
C GLY A 374 22.23 7.03 10.25
N VAL A 375 21.17 6.56 9.58
CA VAL A 375 21.19 6.31 8.13
C VAL A 375 20.70 7.54 7.40
N PHE A 376 21.58 8.16 6.59
CA PHE A 376 21.23 9.20 5.65
C PHE A 376 21.02 8.60 4.28
N ALA A 377 19.86 8.88 3.68
CA ALA A 377 19.45 8.26 2.44
C ALA A 377 18.76 9.26 1.51
N CYS A 378 19.01 9.12 0.21
CA CYS A 378 18.31 9.89 -0.82
C CYS A 378 18.21 9.10 -2.13
N GLU A 379 17.27 9.53 -2.97
CA GLU A 379 17.22 9.14 -4.38
C GLU A 379 17.67 10.31 -5.23
N VAL A 380 18.55 10.03 -6.19
CA VAL A 380 19.12 11.06 -7.08
C VAL A 380 18.67 10.79 -8.51
N TYR A 381 17.93 11.71 -9.06
CA TYR A 381 17.45 11.68 -10.45
C TYR A 381 18.11 12.79 -11.26
N GLY A 382 18.47 12.49 -12.50
CA GLY A 382 19.09 13.47 -13.39
C GLY A 382 19.20 13.00 -14.84
N PRO A 383 19.77 13.82 -15.71
CA PRO A 383 19.97 13.49 -17.13
C PRO A 383 20.87 12.26 -17.35
N THR A 384 21.75 11.99 -16.39
CA THR A 384 22.69 10.86 -16.37
C THR A 384 22.76 10.28 -14.96
N LEU A 385 23.47 9.17 -14.78
CA LEU A 385 23.84 8.71 -13.45
C LEU A 385 24.92 9.62 -12.85
N PRO A 386 24.85 9.95 -11.54
CA PRO A 386 25.90 10.72 -10.89
C PRO A 386 27.20 9.90 -10.81
N LYS A 387 28.33 10.57 -10.91
CA LYS A 387 29.65 9.97 -10.67
C LYS A 387 29.85 9.63 -9.19
N GLN A 388 29.39 10.55 -8.31
CA GLN A 388 29.46 10.40 -6.87
C GLN A 388 28.33 11.18 -6.20
N VAL A 389 27.77 10.62 -5.15
CA VAL A 389 26.87 11.31 -4.23
C VAL A 389 27.53 11.39 -2.87
N ASN A 390 27.47 12.56 -2.23
CA ASN A 390 28.11 12.84 -0.96
C ASN A 390 27.09 13.44 0.02
N LEU A 391 27.24 13.10 1.28
CA LEU A 391 26.59 13.78 2.40
C LEU A 391 27.54 14.81 2.99
N TYR A 392 27.04 15.99 3.32
CA TYR A 392 27.76 17.04 4.06
C TYR A 392 26.97 17.36 5.32
N ILE A 393 27.50 17.06 6.49
CA ILE A 393 26.90 17.48 7.76
C ILE A 393 27.57 18.77 8.20
N LEU A 394 26.78 19.81 8.37
CA LEU A 394 27.28 21.14 8.64
C LEU A 394 27.87 21.26 10.06
N SER A 395 29.02 21.89 10.16
CA SER A 395 29.68 22.19 11.44
C SER A 395 30.08 23.66 11.45
N GLY A 396 29.27 24.49 12.08
CA GLY A 396 29.46 25.93 12.09
C GLY A 396 29.20 26.57 10.70
N TRP A 397 29.79 27.73 10.44
CA TRP A 397 29.60 28.54 9.24
C TRP A 397 30.41 28.07 8.01
N ARG A 398 31.37 27.18 8.21
CA ARG A 398 32.08 26.51 7.11
C ARG A 398 31.43 25.20 6.79
N GLY A 399 31.24 24.91 5.52
CA GLY A 399 30.64 23.65 5.06
C GLY A 399 31.20 22.41 5.72
N GLY A 400 30.38 21.40 5.82
CA GLY A 400 30.66 20.20 6.60
C GLY A 400 31.67 19.25 5.97
N LYS A 401 32.02 18.22 6.74
CA LYS A 401 32.87 17.14 6.25
C LYS A 401 32.15 16.35 5.17
N ARG A 402 32.83 16.10 4.03
CA ARG A 402 32.36 15.24 2.95
C ARG A 402 32.34 13.78 3.40
N ILE A 403 31.20 13.11 3.25
CA ILE A 403 31.01 11.68 3.54
C ILE A 403 30.46 11.05 2.26
N PRO A 404 31.22 10.16 1.59
CA PRO A 404 30.72 9.45 0.41
C PRO A 404 29.53 8.59 0.74
N MET A 405 28.52 8.57 -0.16
CA MET A 405 27.35 7.71 -0.05
C MET A 405 27.47 6.53 -1.01
N ALA A 406 27.12 5.34 -0.52
CA ALA A 406 27.12 4.13 -1.33
C ALA A 406 25.85 4.06 -2.20
N HIS A 407 26.00 3.76 -3.48
CA HIS A 407 24.90 3.37 -4.35
C HIS A 407 24.36 2.02 -3.87
N LYS A 408 23.05 1.90 -3.67
CA LYS A 408 22.39 0.66 -3.22
C LYS A 408 21.72 -0.08 -4.39
N SER A 409 20.77 0.57 -5.03
CA SER A 409 20.08 0.07 -6.22
C SER A 409 19.33 1.21 -6.89
N GLY A 410 19.06 1.10 -8.17
CA GLY A 410 18.31 2.10 -8.93
C GLY A 410 18.91 3.50 -8.83
N PHE A 411 18.26 4.36 -8.08
CA PHE A 411 18.65 5.76 -7.86
C PHE A 411 18.98 6.05 -6.39
N ARG A 412 18.99 5.04 -5.52
CA ARG A 412 19.14 5.17 -4.07
C ARG A 412 20.60 5.19 -3.62
N TYR A 413 20.93 6.16 -2.78
CA TYR A 413 22.24 6.32 -2.16
C TYR A 413 22.08 6.41 -0.64
N GLU A 414 22.98 5.77 0.11
CA GLU A 414 22.95 5.72 1.57
C GLU A 414 24.34 5.81 2.17
N THR A 415 24.39 6.36 3.39
CA THR A 415 25.57 6.29 4.26
C THR A 415 25.15 6.24 5.72
N GLU A 416 25.93 5.55 6.54
CA GLU A 416 25.77 5.54 7.99
C GLU A 416 26.73 6.54 8.66
N VAL A 417 26.21 7.25 9.65
CA VAL A 417 26.97 8.25 10.41
C VAL A 417 26.83 7.97 11.91
N ASP A 418 27.95 7.97 12.61
CA ASP A 418 28.01 7.88 14.07
C ASP A 418 27.50 9.19 14.69
N LEU A 419 26.22 9.19 15.12
CA LEU A 419 25.55 10.37 15.66
C LEU A 419 26.04 10.74 17.08
N SER A 420 26.77 9.86 17.78
CA SER A 420 27.34 10.18 19.10
C SER A 420 28.35 11.33 19.05
N LYS A 421 28.90 11.64 17.87
CA LYS A 421 29.85 12.73 17.62
C LYS A 421 29.21 14.10 17.44
N TYR A 422 27.88 14.16 17.40
CA TYR A 422 27.12 15.39 17.16
C TYR A 422 26.32 15.77 18.40
N PRO A 423 26.08 17.08 18.64
CA PRO A 423 25.28 17.52 19.77
C PRO A 423 23.83 17.12 19.63
N LEU A 424 23.12 17.02 20.75
CA LEU A 424 21.66 16.94 20.77
C LEU A 424 21.06 18.23 20.19
N GLY A 425 19.95 18.11 19.46
CA GLY A 425 19.26 19.22 18.82
C GLY A 425 19.29 19.10 17.30
N GLU A 426 19.05 20.20 16.62
CA GLU A 426 19.03 20.23 15.16
C GLU A 426 20.43 20.36 14.58
N ILE A 427 20.71 19.55 13.58
CA ILE A 427 21.88 19.66 12.72
C ILE A 427 21.43 19.82 11.26
N GLY A 428 22.12 20.69 10.54
CA GLY A 428 21.93 20.87 9.10
C GLY A 428 22.77 19.90 8.28
N TYR A 429 22.26 19.52 7.09
CA TYR A 429 23.04 18.72 6.15
C TYR A 429 22.64 19.00 4.70
N HIS A 430 23.52 18.63 3.78
CA HIS A 430 23.31 18.71 2.34
C HIS A 430 23.61 17.39 1.66
N PHE A 431 22.98 17.14 0.50
CA PHE A 431 23.43 16.13 -0.46
C PHE A 431 24.14 16.83 -1.62
N GLY A 432 25.35 16.41 -1.90
CA GLY A 432 26.12 16.86 -3.04
C GLY A 432 26.20 15.83 -4.13
N ILE A 433 25.95 16.22 -5.37
CA ILE A 433 26.02 15.39 -6.56
C ILE A 433 27.21 15.82 -7.40
N GLU A 434 28.10 14.88 -7.73
CA GLU A 434 29.15 15.07 -8.72
C GLU A 434 28.74 14.38 -10.02
N TYR A 435 28.78 15.10 -11.12
CA TYR A 435 28.45 14.61 -12.46
C TYR A 435 29.55 15.00 -13.46
N THR A 436 29.40 14.70 -14.75
CA THR A 436 30.48 14.88 -15.73
C THR A 436 30.98 16.31 -15.80
N ASP A 437 30.08 17.28 -15.77
CA ASP A 437 30.38 18.67 -16.06
C ASP A 437 30.28 19.59 -14.83
N GLY A 438 30.15 19.01 -13.62
CA GLY A 438 30.07 19.85 -12.42
C GLY A 438 29.63 19.15 -11.16
N LYS A 439 29.27 19.98 -10.18
CA LYS A 439 28.77 19.59 -8.87
C LYS A 439 27.53 20.41 -8.53
N LEU A 440 26.58 19.82 -7.86
CA LEU A 440 25.37 20.47 -7.32
C LEU A 440 25.17 20.10 -5.87
N LEU A 441 24.76 21.07 -5.06
CA LEU A 441 24.44 20.92 -3.65
C LEU A 441 22.94 21.13 -3.42
N PHE A 442 22.30 20.19 -2.73
CA PHE A 442 20.86 20.19 -2.42
C PHE A 442 20.60 20.39 -0.93
N PRO A 443 19.45 21.03 -0.54
CA PRO A 443 18.28 21.32 -1.37
C PRO A 443 18.35 22.56 -2.27
N ALA A 444 19.23 23.51 -2.01
CA ALA A 444 19.25 24.84 -2.66
C ALA A 444 19.68 24.83 -4.14
N LYS A 445 20.14 23.71 -4.69
CA LYS A 445 20.66 23.56 -6.07
C LYS A 445 21.81 24.50 -6.41
N ILE A 446 22.79 24.62 -5.51
CA ILE A 446 23.97 25.49 -5.68
C ILE A 446 25.01 24.73 -6.50
N ILE A 447 25.67 25.45 -7.42
CA ILE A 447 26.84 24.93 -8.14
C ILE A 447 28.03 24.90 -7.18
N GLY A 448 28.66 23.72 -7.02
CA GLY A 448 29.81 23.52 -6.14
C GLY A 448 29.56 22.50 -5.06
N ALA A 449 30.39 22.46 -4.04
CA ALA A 449 30.31 21.57 -2.88
C ALA A 449 30.45 22.36 -1.58
N ALA A 450 29.88 21.82 -0.48
CA ALA A 450 29.87 22.51 0.81
C ALA A 450 31.25 22.61 1.48
N ASP A 451 32.22 21.81 1.06
CA ASP A 451 33.61 21.84 1.53
C ASP A 451 34.53 22.66 0.62
N GLU A 452 34.02 23.37 -0.36
CA GLU A 452 34.79 24.22 -1.27
C GLU A 452 34.89 25.66 -0.77
N PHE A 453 35.92 26.36 -1.21
CA PHE A 453 36.11 27.79 -0.93
C PHE A 453 34.95 28.60 -1.55
N GLY A 454 34.38 29.51 -0.77
CA GLY A 454 33.25 30.35 -1.22
C GLY A 454 31.86 29.75 -0.93
N TYR A 455 31.79 28.62 -0.22
CA TYR A 455 30.53 28.18 0.32
C TYR A 455 29.96 29.17 1.34
N TYR A 456 28.68 29.47 1.19
CA TYR A 456 27.91 30.27 2.14
C TYR A 456 26.74 29.45 2.64
N GLU A 457 26.25 29.73 3.87
CA GLU A 457 25.08 29.08 4.44
C GLU A 457 23.86 29.28 3.53
N GLN A 458 23.20 28.21 3.20
CA GLN A 458 22.11 28.15 2.27
C GLN A 458 20.98 27.28 2.84
N GLU A 459 19.85 27.18 2.13
CA GLU A 459 18.79 26.23 2.45
C GLU A 459 19.39 24.83 2.63
N GLN A 460 19.03 24.18 3.75
CA GLN A 460 19.57 22.87 4.18
C GLN A 460 18.46 21.91 4.55
N TYR A 461 18.76 20.64 4.55
CA TYR A 461 17.94 19.65 5.25
C TYR A 461 18.30 19.66 6.73
N ASN A 462 17.32 19.37 7.59
CA ASN A 462 17.51 19.32 9.05
C ASN A 462 17.23 17.92 9.59
N LEU A 463 18.10 17.49 10.50
CA LEU A 463 17.92 16.30 11.31
C LEU A 463 17.93 16.71 12.78
N ARG A 464 16.95 16.23 13.55
CA ARG A 464 16.94 16.37 15.00
C ARG A 464 17.58 15.16 15.65
N ILE A 465 18.73 15.36 16.32
CA ILE A 465 19.37 14.32 17.13
C ILE A 465 18.79 14.40 18.55
N VAL A 466 18.29 13.28 19.05
CA VAL A 466 17.63 13.19 20.34
C VAL A 466 18.30 12.17 21.25
N ASN A 467 18.14 12.33 22.57
CA ASN A 467 18.40 11.21 23.47
C ASN A 467 17.16 10.29 23.53
N ASN A 468 17.37 9.06 23.96
CA ASN A 468 16.33 8.05 23.99
C ASN A 468 15.13 8.39 24.88
N ASN A 469 15.30 9.28 25.86
CA ASN A 469 14.24 9.69 26.80
C ASN A 469 13.51 10.97 26.36
N THR A 470 13.83 11.52 25.19
CA THR A 470 13.10 12.67 24.63
C THR A 470 11.69 12.27 24.28
N THR A 471 10.69 13.03 24.77
CA THR A 471 9.27 12.82 24.45
C THR A 471 9.05 12.65 22.94
N LEU A 472 8.35 11.58 22.57
CA LEU A 472 8.01 11.29 21.18
C LEU A 472 6.59 11.75 20.87
N THR A 473 6.44 12.69 19.94
CA THR A 473 5.13 13.15 19.49
C THR A 473 4.57 12.23 18.41
N LEU A 474 3.43 11.61 18.69
CA LEU A 474 2.76 10.67 17.78
C LEU A 474 1.74 11.38 16.87
N LEU A 475 1.02 12.35 17.42
CA LEU A 475 0.02 13.15 16.69
C LEU A 475 0.06 14.58 17.16
N ASP A 476 0.07 15.55 16.25
CA ASP A 476 -0.04 16.98 16.58
C ASP A 476 -0.54 17.85 15.41
N LYS A 477 -0.48 19.18 15.58
CA LYS A 477 -0.88 20.19 14.60
C LYS A 477 -0.21 20.07 13.21
N ASN A 478 0.93 19.41 13.12
CA ASN A 478 1.68 19.27 11.85
C ASN A 478 1.12 18.12 11.00
N ASP A 479 0.30 17.24 11.57
CA ASP A 479 -0.32 16.16 10.83
C ASP A 479 -1.36 16.65 9.84
N ASN A 480 -1.42 16.01 8.69
CA ASN A 480 -2.43 16.27 7.67
C ASN A 480 -3.56 15.24 7.80
N ILE A 481 -4.77 15.72 8.09
CA ILE A 481 -5.94 14.85 8.27
C ILE A 481 -6.22 13.94 7.07
N ARG A 482 -5.85 14.35 5.86
CA ARG A 482 -6.01 13.53 4.64
C ARG A 482 -5.12 12.30 4.63
N LYS A 483 -3.99 12.33 5.36
CA LYS A 483 -3.05 11.21 5.53
C LYS A 483 -3.37 10.33 6.74
N LEU A 484 -4.38 10.69 7.53
CA LEU A 484 -4.85 9.92 8.68
C LEU A 484 -5.98 8.98 8.26
N ARG A 485 -6.02 7.80 8.85
CA ARG A 485 -7.11 6.85 8.64
C ARG A 485 -8.32 7.23 9.47
N ARG A 486 -9.48 7.15 8.84
CA ARG A 486 -10.76 7.49 9.48
C ARG A 486 -11.72 6.33 9.30
N SER A 487 -12.17 5.76 10.39
CA SER A 487 -13.24 4.77 10.37
C SER A 487 -14.54 5.39 10.84
N ARG A 488 -15.61 5.11 10.11
CA ARG A 488 -16.96 5.60 10.40
C ARG A 488 -17.93 4.44 10.19
N PRO A 489 -18.65 4.02 11.24
CA PRO A 489 -19.61 2.94 11.09
C PRO A 489 -20.73 3.34 10.12
N HIS A 490 -21.21 2.39 9.36
CA HIS A 490 -22.36 2.50 8.46
C HIS A 490 -22.27 3.58 7.37
N ASN A 491 -21.06 4.07 7.06
CA ASN A 491 -20.89 5.20 6.11
C ASN A 491 -21.82 6.39 6.39
N SER A 492 -22.21 6.59 7.66
CA SER A 492 -23.07 7.69 8.03
C SER A 492 -22.35 9.01 7.75
N PRO A 493 -22.93 9.91 6.94
CA PRO A 493 -22.36 11.23 6.69
C PRO A 493 -22.30 12.08 7.97
N ASP A 494 -23.07 11.72 8.98
CA ASP A 494 -23.14 12.41 10.25
C ASP A 494 -21.98 12.04 11.20
N ASN A 495 -21.34 10.88 10.97
CA ASN A 495 -20.12 10.52 11.67
C ASN A 495 -18.93 11.27 11.05
N GLN A 496 -18.33 12.16 11.78
CA GLN A 496 -17.30 13.05 11.26
C GLN A 496 -15.96 12.89 11.97
N VAL A 497 -14.91 12.80 11.17
CA VAL A 497 -13.55 13.06 11.62
C VAL A 497 -13.04 14.25 10.80
N SER A 498 -12.80 15.37 11.46
CA SER A 498 -12.51 16.65 10.83
C SER A 498 -11.34 17.36 11.53
N GLN A 499 -10.75 18.32 10.83
CA GLN A 499 -9.79 19.24 11.39
C GLN A 499 -10.53 20.46 11.93
N VAL A 500 -10.12 20.94 13.11
CA VAL A 500 -10.64 22.15 13.77
C VAL A 500 -9.50 22.99 14.30
N TYR A 501 -9.79 24.22 14.70
CA TYR A 501 -8.84 25.10 15.38
C TYR A 501 -9.38 25.40 16.79
N VAL A 502 -8.50 25.33 17.78
CA VAL A 502 -8.86 25.44 19.20
C VAL A 502 -7.99 26.46 19.94
N GLY A 503 -8.58 27.08 20.99
CA GLY A 503 -7.94 28.10 21.82
C GLY A 503 -7.73 29.42 21.09
N ASP A 504 -7.30 30.44 21.84
CA ASP A 504 -7.08 31.80 21.34
C ASP A 504 -5.94 31.85 20.29
N GLU A 505 -5.00 30.95 20.40
CA GLU A 505 -3.89 30.80 19.44
C GLU A 505 -4.29 30.07 18.14
N MET A 506 -5.54 29.67 18.01
CA MET A 506 -6.05 28.95 16.82
C MET A 506 -5.19 27.74 16.42
N VAL A 507 -4.84 26.90 17.38
CA VAL A 507 -4.01 25.71 17.14
C VAL A 507 -4.84 24.62 16.48
N LYS A 508 -4.32 24.06 15.40
CA LYS A 508 -4.95 22.94 14.69
C LYS A 508 -5.08 21.72 15.60
N ALA A 509 -6.26 21.11 15.60
CA ALA A 509 -6.63 19.91 16.33
C ALA A 509 -7.53 19.02 15.47
N PHE A 510 -7.82 17.81 15.94
CA PHE A 510 -8.66 16.83 15.25
C PHE A 510 -9.93 16.56 16.05
N ARG A 511 -11.07 16.65 15.40
CA ARG A 511 -12.38 16.41 16.00
C ARG A 511 -12.97 15.10 15.47
N ILE A 512 -13.44 14.27 16.39
CA ILE A 512 -14.22 13.06 16.11
C ILE A 512 -15.60 13.30 16.70
N THR A 513 -16.67 13.17 15.91
CA THR A 513 -18.06 13.30 16.36
C THR A 513 -18.95 12.24 15.74
N THR A 514 -19.95 11.82 16.49
CA THR A 514 -21.01 10.91 16.04
C THR A 514 -22.32 11.26 16.70
N PRO A 515 -23.45 11.34 15.96
CA PRO A 515 -24.76 11.53 16.56
C PRO A 515 -25.24 10.24 17.26
N ASP A 516 -24.72 9.08 16.88
CA ASP A 516 -25.24 7.81 17.38
C ASP A 516 -24.18 6.68 17.26
N LEU A 517 -23.90 6.02 18.39
CA LEU A 517 -23.07 4.81 18.47
C LEU A 517 -23.92 3.53 18.56
N GLU A 518 -25.25 3.61 18.42
CA GLU A 518 -26.12 2.45 18.48
C GLU A 518 -25.86 1.50 17.29
N ARG A 519 -25.76 0.22 17.57
CA ARG A 519 -25.60 -0.84 16.54
C ARG A 519 -26.86 -0.98 15.71
N LYS A 520 -26.79 -0.62 14.44
CA LYS A 520 -27.93 -0.69 13.51
C LYS A 520 -27.78 -1.74 12.41
N ASP A 521 -26.64 -2.43 12.37
CA ASP A 521 -26.38 -3.45 11.34
C ASP A 521 -26.84 -4.86 11.71
N THR A 522 -27.09 -5.65 10.69
CA THR A 522 -27.49 -7.07 10.83
C THR A 522 -26.37 -7.96 11.37
N TYR A 523 -25.13 -7.52 11.28
CA TYR A 523 -23.95 -8.30 11.70
C TYR A 523 -23.56 -8.06 13.16
N LYS A 524 -24.20 -7.12 13.85
CA LYS A 524 -23.94 -6.77 15.26
C LYS A 524 -22.46 -6.44 15.53
N LEU A 525 -21.81 -5.80 14.57
CA LEU A 525 -20.44 -5.37 14.74
C LEU A 525 -20.35 -4.18 15.71
N PRO A 526 -19.24 -4.03 16.46
CA PRO A 526 -19.05 -2.86 17.32
C PRO A 526 -19.19 -1.56 16.52
N CYS A 527 -19.85 -0.58 17.08
CA CYS A 527 -19.92 0.75 16.50
C CYS A 527 -18.75 1.60 17.02
N ASP A 528 -17.88 2.01 16.10
CA ASP A 528 -16.61 2.65 16.44
C ASP A 528 -16.30 3.79 15.46
N VAL A 529 -16.14 5.01 15.96
CA VAL A 529 -15.66 6.15 15.17
C VAL A 529 -14.22 6.44 15.56
N THR A 530 -13.30 6.21 14.64
CA THR A 530 -11.87 6.16 14.93
C THR A 530 -11.06 7.09 14.04
N LEU A 531 -10.08 7.74 14.65
CA LEU A 531 -8.95 8.37 13.99
C LEU A 531 -7.70 7.52 14.24
N SER A 532 -7.01 7.14 13.19
CA SER A 532 -5.82 6.28 13.24
C SER A 532 -4.67 6.90 12.47
N LYS A 533 -3.46 6.78 13.01
CA LYS A 533 -2.23 7.23 12.36
C LYS A 533 -1.21 6.10 12.31
N TYR A 534 -0.62 5.88 11.14
CA TYR A 534 0.56 5.04 10.98
C TYR A 534 1.77 5.75 11.60
N ILE A 535 2.42 5.12 12.57
CA ILE A 535 3.49 5.71 13.37
C ILE A 535 4.80 4.92 13.33
N SER A 536 4.88 3.82 12.60
CA SER A 536 6.09 2.99 12.54
C SER A 536 7.36 3.80 12.23
N PRO A 537 7.38 4.79 11.29
CA PRO A 537 8.56 5.61 11.08
C PRO A 537 8.95 6.49 12.28
N LEU A 538 7.99 6.87 13.13
CA LEU A 538 8.25 7.59 14.38
C LEU A 538 8.81 6.65 15.44
N ILE A 539 8.30 5.42 15.48
CA ILE A 539 8.80 4.36 16.36
C ILE A 539 10.27 4.07 16.05
N ASP A 540 10.65 4.01 14.78
CA ASP A 540 12.03 3.81 14.33
C ASP A 540 12.98 4.93 14.74
N SER A 541 12.46 6.09 15.14
CA SER A 541 13.27 7.21 15.66
C SER A 541 13.79 7.01 17.09
N ARG A 542 13.52 5.87 17.72
CA ARG A 542 13.99 5.54 19.07
C ARG A 542 14.77 4.22 19.13
N ASP A 543 15.62 4.10 20.12
CA ASP A 543 16.29 2.84 20.48
C ASP A 543 15.52 2.17 21.63
N TRP A 544 14.61 1.28 21.29
CA TRP A 544 13.72 0.61 22.24
C TRP A 544 14.40 -0.39 23.17
N LYS A 545 15.69 -0.69 22.98
CA LYS A 545 16.49 -1.46 23.92
C LYS A 545 16.81 -0.66 25.19
N THR A 546 16.88 0.65 25.03
CA THR A 546 17.28 1.58 26.11
C THR A 546 16.18 2.61 26.43
N SER A 547 15.12 2.68 25.64
CA SER A 547 13.99 3.59 25.80
C SER A 547 12.72 2.85 26.23
N THR A 548 12.12 3.26 27.34
CA THR A 548 10.84 2.71 27.78
C THR A 548 9.94 3.86 28.23
N PRO A 549 8.85 4.14 27.51
CA PRO A 549 7.92 5.19 27.91
C PRO A 549 7.17 4.80 29.17
N LYS A 550 6.96 5.77 30.04
CA LYS A 550 6.21 5.63 31.31
C LYS A 550 4.76 6.00 31.13
N TYR A 551 4.49 7.04 30.33
CA TYR A 551 3.16 7.58 30.15
C TYR A 551 2.83 7.86 28.69
N ILE A 552 1.55 7.75 28.37
CA ILE A 552 0.94 8.33 27.18
C ILE A 552 0.32 9.64 27.66
N ARG A 553 0.70 10.75 27.00
CA ARG A 553 0.17 12.08 27.24
C ARG A 553 -0.78 12.44 26.12
N ILE A 554 -2.01 12.79 26.47
CA ILE A 554 -3.05 13.22 25.52
C ILE A 554 -3.50 14.61 25.90
N GLU A 555 -3.46 15.57 24.97
CA GLU A 555 -4.11 16.87 25.10
C GLU A 555 -5.44 16.80 24.34
N ALA A 556 -6.56 16.81 25.08
CA ALA A 556 -7.87 16.63 24.50
C ALA A 556 -8.99 17.25 25.36
N GLN A 557 -10.18 17.39 24.75
CA GLN A 557 -11.43 17.77 25.43
C GLN A 557 -12.59 16.92 24.94
N GLY A 558 -13.52 16.58 25.82
CA GLY A 558 -14.80 15.95 25.49
C GLY A 558 -15.79 16.98 24.95
N LEU A 559 -16.62 16.57 24.01
CA LEU A 559 -17.72 17.37 23.48
C LEU A 559 -19.05 16.77 23.95
N THR A 560 -20.05 17.63 24.13
CA THR A 560 -21.42 17.24 24.50
C THR A 560 -21.45 16.25 25.68
N ASN A 561 -21.92 15.03 25.49
CA ASN A 561 -22.08 13.99 26.52
C ASN A 561 -20.90 13.01 26.60
N THR A 562 -19.71 13.44 26.20
CA THR A 562 -18.54 12.53 26.08
C THR A 562 -17.64 12.68 27.29
N ASP A 563 -17.61 11.66 28.13
CA ASP A 563 -16.79 11.57 29.33
C ASP A 563 -15.66 10.53 29.25
N LYS A 564 -15.62 9.75 28.17
CA LYS A 564 -14.63 8.69 27.94
C LYS A 564 -14.24 8.59 26.46
N ALA A 565 -13.03 8.09 26.22
CA ALA A 565 -12.55 7.68 24.90
C ALA A 565 -11.52 6.55 25.06
N ILE A 566 -11.17 5.90 23.98
CA ILE A 566 -10.15 4.85 23.97
C ILE A 566 -8.92 5.34 23.22
N ILE A 567 -7.75 5.18 23.84
CA ILE A 567 -6.46 5.18 23.13
C ILE A 567 -6.05 3.74 22.87
N ASN A 568 -5.58 3.44 21.66
CA ASN A 568 -5.16 2.10 21.27
C ASN A 568 -3.90 2.15 20.41
N PHE A 569 -3.01 1.17 20.60
CA PHE A 569 -1.82 0.93 19.79
C PHE A 569 -1.98 -0.41 19.11
N ILE A 570 -1.75 -0.44 17.80
CA ILE A 570 -1.82 -1.67 17.01
C ILE A 570 -0.41 -2.07 16.61
N ASP A 571 -0.02 -3.31 16.91
CA ASP A 571 1.29 -3.82 16.52
C ASP A 571 1.34 -4.33 15.07
N THR A 572 2.53 -4.69 14.60
CA THR A 572 2.79 -5.22 13.26
C THR A 572 2.02 -6.52 12.95
N GLU A 573 1.56 -7.22 13.99
CA GLU A 573 0.73 -8.43 13.86
C GLU A 573 -0.76 -8.14 14.03
N GLY A 574 -1.15 -6.88 14.14
CA GLY A 574 -2.53 -6.44 14.28
C GLY A 574 -3.12 -6.61 15.68
N ARG A 575 -2.30 -6.87 16.72
CA ARG A 575 -2.77 -6.90 18.12
C ARG A 575 -2.95 -5.49 18.63
N GLY A 576 -4.03 -5.25 19.36
CA GLY A 576 -4.31 -3.98 19.99
C GLY A 576 -3.93 -3.95 21.46
N TYR A 577 -3.37 -2.82 21.91
CA TYR A 577 -3.05 -2.52 23.30
C TYR A 577 -3.60 -1.15 23.65
N GLY A 578 -4.64 -1.08 24.48
CA GLY A 578 -5.35 0.16 24.71
C GLY A 578 -5.77 0.39 26.14
N ASN A 579 -6.32 1.58 26.36
CA ASN A 579 -6.90 1.98 27.62
C ASN A 579 -8.08 2.91 27.38
N THR A 580 -9.16 2.74 28.14
CA THR A 580 -10.25 3.69 28.22
C THR A 580 -9.88 4.77 29.21
N PHE A 581 -9.90 6.03 28.82
CA PHE A 581 -9.55 7.15 29.66
C PHE A 581 -10.73 8.12 29.81
N SER A 582 -10.81 8.78 30.96
CA SER A 582 -11.82 9.81 31.23
C SER A 582 -11.40 11.15 30.64
N ILE A 583 -12.39 11.91 30.18
CA ILE A 583 -12.19 13.22 29.56
C ILE A 583 -13.23 14.20 30.04
N LYS A 584 -12.84 15.47 30.22
CA LYS A 584 -13.72 16.59 30.63
C LYS A 584 -14.04 17.51 29.43
N PRO A 585 -15.06 18.37 29.55
CA PRO A 585 -15.41 19.34 28.49
C PRO A 585 -14.31 20.36 28.18
N ASP A 586 -13.45 20.67 29.13
CA ASP A 586 -12.36 21.61 28.94
C ASP A 586 -11.11 20.93 28.39
N MET A 587 -10.33 21.67 27.57
CA MET A 587 -9.04 21.17 27.06
C MET A 587 -8.10 20.86 28.23
N GLN A 588 -7.66 19.63 28.32
CA GLN A 588 -6.84 19.15 29.43
C GLN A 588 -5.72 18.21 28.96
N GLN A 589 -4.73 18.09 29.82
CA GLN A 589 -3.67 17.11 29.66
C GLN A 589 -4.01 15.85 30.48
N ILE A 590 -4.05 14.71 29.80
CA ILE A 590 -4.36 13.40 30.39
C ILE A 590 -3.08 12.56 30.33
N LEU A 591 -2.69 11.97 31.47
CA LEU A 591 -1.55 11.06 31.58
C LEU A 591 -2.07 9.65 31.85
N ILE A 592 -1.78 8.73 30.94
CA ILE A 592 -2.13 7.32 31.05
C ILE A 592 -0.84 6.53 31.28
N PRO A 593 -0.67 5.82 32.39
CA PRO A 593 0.50 4.96 32.58
C PRO A 593 0.54 3.87 31.50
N VAL A 594 1.70 3.64 30.91
CA VAL A 594 1.86 2.55 29.92
C VAL A 594 1.49 1.19 30.52
N SER A 595 1.75 1.00 31.83
CA SER A 595 1.34 -0.19 32.57
C SER A 595 -0.18 -0.41 32.66
N ALA A 596 -0.98 0.60 32.32
CA ALA A 596 -2.45 0.49 32.27
C ALA A 596 -2.98 -0.03 30.93
N LEU A 597 -2.14 -0.13 29.90
CA LEU A 597 -2.54 -0.71 28.62
C LEU A 597 -2.90 -2.19 28.77
N ARG A 598 -3.97 -2.60 28.11
CA ARG A 598 -4.46 -4.00 28.10
C ARG A 598 -4.73 -4.42 26.65
N PRO A 599 -4.72 -5.72 26.35
CA PRO A 599 -5.23 -6.22 25.08
C PRO A 599 -6.61 -5.64 24.78
N THR A 600 -6.80 -5.07 23.60
CA THR A 600 -8.05 -4.42 23.21
C THR A 600 -8.29 -4.58 21.72
N LYS A 601 -9.53 -4.33 21.33
CA LYS A 601 -9.93 -4.32 19.92
C LYS A 601 -9.45 -3.06 19.24
N GLY A 602 -8.91 -3.17 18.03
CA GLY A 602 -8.57 -2.06 17.16
C GLY A 602 -9.39 -2.06 15.87
N VAL A 603 -9.63 -0.88 15.31
CA VAL A 603 -10.20 -0.77 13.97
C VAL A 603 -9.09 -1.01 12.96
N ILE A 604 -9.21 -2.06 12.16
CA ILE A 604 -8.20 -2.44 11.17
C ILE A 604 -8.58 -1.92 9.78
N LEU A 605 -9.84 -2.03 9.38
CA LEU A 605 -10.32 -1.49 8.11
C LEU A 605 -11.04 -0.17 8.32
N PRO A 606 -10.42 0.96 7.92
CA PRO A 606 -10.98 2.29 8.23
C PRO A 606 -12.20 2.63 7.39
N GLN A 607 -12.09 2.52 6.10
CA GLN A 607 -13.16 2.82 5.15
C GLN A 607 -12.79 2.15 3.83
N GLU A 608 -13.58 1.21 3.44
CA GLU A 608 -13.41 0.48 2.21
C GLU A 608 -14.39 0.96 1.13
N TYR A 609 -14.13 0.58 -0.08
CA TYR A 609 -15.07 0.71 -1.18
C TYR A 609 -15.32 -0.69 -1.79
N PRO A 610 -16.54 -1.03 -2.11
CA PRO A 610 -17.79 -0.23 -2.03
C PRO A 610 -18.24 0.02 -0.59
N GLY A 611 -18.81 1.19 -0.35
CA GLY A 611 -19.19 1.64 0.99
C GLY A 611 -20.37 0.93 1.65
N GLY A 612 -21.01 0.00 1.00
CA GLY A 612 -22.02 -0.89 1.59
C GLY A 612 -21.44 -2.11 2.28
N ILE A 613 -20.14 -2.32 2.15
CA ILE A 613 -19.42 -3.36 2.86
C ILE A 613 -19.17 -2.87 4.29
N THR A 614 -19.62 -3.63 5.26
CA THR A 614 -19.49 -3.25 6.66
C THR A 614 -18.03 -3.18 7.07
N PRO A 615 -17.58 -2.08 7.69
CA PRO A 615 -16.21 -1.95 8.16
C PRO A 615 -15.84 -3.09 9.09
N TYR A 616 -14.64 -3.64 8.92
CA TYR A 616 -14.15 -4.69 9.79
C TYR A 616 -13.50 -4.15 11.02
N TYR A 617 -14.13 -4.46 12.13
CA TYR A 617 -13.56 -4.31 13.45
C TYR A 617 -12.89 -5.63 13.82
N TYR A 618 -11.58 -5.72 13.58
CA TYR A 618 -10.86 -6.88 14.04
C TYR A 618 -10.36 -6.66 15.45
N PRO A 619 -10.91 -7.36 16.43
CA PRO A 619 -10.17 -7.55 17.65
C PRO A 619 -8.97 -8.44 17.29
N ALA A 620 -7.81 -7.84 17.12
CA ALA A 620 -6.57 -8.60 17.03
C ALA A 620 -6.41 -9.54 18.24
N SER A 621 -6.92 -9.12 19.40
CA SER A 621 -7.03 -9.91 20.62
C SER A 621 -7.83 -11.21 20.50
N THR A 622 -8.69 -11.38 19.49
CA THR A 622 -9.43 -12.65 19.28
C THR A 622 -8.71 -13.62 18.35
N ARG A 623 -7.54 -13.23 17.82
CA ARG A 623 -6.86 -14.04 16.83
C ARG A 623 -6.09 -15.18 17.46
N ASP A 624 -5.30 -14.94 18.50
CA ASP A 624 -4.55 -15.94 19.23
C ASP A 624 -3.85 -15.29 20.42
N ASN A 625 -3.97 -15.87 21.59
CA ASN A 625 -3.19 -15.61 22.80
C ASN A 625 -3.10 -14.13 23.22
N ASP A 626 -4.06 -13.72 24.03
CA ASP A 626 -4.18 -12.37 24.61
C ASP A 626 -3.02 -11.99 25.58
N ASN A 627 -2.02 -12.83 25.75
CA ASN A 627 -0.93 -12.68 26.71
C ASN A 627 0.39 -12.24 26.08
N VAL A 628 0.41 -11.82 24.82
CA VAL A 628 1.63 -11.28 24.21
C VAL A 628 1.90 -9.89 24.78
N PRO A 629 3.06 -9.66 25.41
CA PRO A 629 3.37 -8.35 25.96
C PRO A 629 3.56 -7.31 24.86
N LEU A 630 3.17 -6.06 25.15
CA LEU A 630 3.44 -4.93 24.29
C LEU A 630 4.93 -4.76 24.05
N LYS A 631 5.32 -4.66 22.79
CA LYS A 631 6.68 -4.29 22.35
C LYS A 631 6.57 -3.03 21.50
N TRP A 632 7.17 -1.94 21.98
CA TRP A 632 7.05 -0.64 21.30
C TRP A 632 7.68 -0.64 19.91
N GLU A 633 8.77 -1.37 19.73
CA GLU A 633 9.45 -1.53 18.44
C GLU A 633 8.57 -2.15 17.34
N ASN A 634 7.47 -2.78 17.73
CA ASN A 634 6.54 -3.46 16.80
C ASN A 634 5.25 -2.66 16.59
N ILE A 635 5.14 -1.42 17.06
CA ILE A 635 3.89 -0.65 16.92
C ILE A 635 3.80 0.03 15.56
N ASP A 636 2.74 -0.28 14.84
CA ASP A 636 2.42 0.32 13.53
C ASP A 636 1.47 1.52 13.64
N PHE A 637 0.45 1.46 14.52
CA PHE A 637 -0.58 2.50 14.57
C PHE A 637 -0.87 2.98 15.98
N VAL A 638 -1.24 4.26 16.08
CA VAL A 638 -1.97 4.82 17.21
C VAL A 638 -3.40 5.17 16.78
N GLN A 639 -4.39 4.85 17.61
CA GLN A 639 -5.81 5.10 17.36
C GLN A 639 -6.46 5.82 18.56
N ILE A 640 -7.37 6.73 18.26
CA ILE A 640 -8.34 7.28 19.22
C ILE A 640 -9.74 6.94 18.73
N SER A 641 -10.55 6.35 19.61
CA SER A 641 -11.89 5.86 19.27
C SER A 641 -12.96 6.34 20.25
N LEU A 642 -14.14 6.60 19.69
CA LEU A 642 -15.41 6.61 20.39
C LEU A 642 -16.13 5.31 20.04
N ARG A 643 -16.40 4.47 21.05
CA ARG A 643 -16.92 3.12 20.86
C ARG A 643 -18.14 2.85 21.74
N ASP A 644 -19.16 2.15 21.20
CA ASP A 644 -20.38 1.80 21.91
C ASP A 644 -20.11 1.05 23.22
N GLU A 645 -19.12 0.17 23.26
CA GLU A 645 -18.83 -0.70 24.42
C GLU A 645 -18.37 0.06 25.68
N ILE A 646 -17.94 1.32 25.57
CA ILE A 646 -17.47 2.09 26.74
C ILE A 646 -18.54 2.96 27.38
N TYR A 647 -19.74 3.01 26.80
CA TYR A 647 -20.87 3.79 27.29
C TYR A 647 -22.06 2.91 27.64
N PRO A 648 -22.87 3.31 28.63
CA PRO A 648 -24.20 2.73 28.82
C PRO A 648 -25.07 2.92 27.56
N VAL A 649 -25.99 2.00 27.31
CA VAL A 649 -26.84 2.01 26.10
C VAL A 649 -27.65 3.31 25.98
N GLU A 650 -28.11 3.85 27.10
CA GLU A 650 -28.85 5.11 27.18
C GLU A 650 -27.98 6.36 26.87
N GLN A 651 -26.68 6.19 26.77
CA GLN A 651 -25.73 7.31 26.56
C GLN A 651 -24.99 7.19 25.21
N LEU A 652 -25.47 6.44 24.24
CA LEU A 652 -24.80 6.23 22.97
C LEU A 652 -24.90 7.40 21.98
N LYS A 653 -25.71 8.43 22.28
CA LYS A 653 -25.97 9.55 21.37
C LYS A 653 -25.08 10.75 21.63
N ASP A 654 -24.84 11.53 20.56
CA ASP A 654 -24.15 12.83 20.57
C ASP A 654 -22.78 12.77 21.24
N LYS A 655 -21.91 11.90 20.75
CA LYS A 655 -20.54 11.76 21.24
C LYS A 655 -19.55 12.57 20.42
N GLY A 656 -18.54 13.11 21.10
CA GLY A 656 -17.47 13.82 20.42
C GLY A 656 -16.24 14.07 21.28
N ILE A 657 -15.09 14.15 20.64
CA ILE A 657 -13.79 14.47 21.25
C ILE A 657 -12.99 15.35 20.30
N ILE A 658 -12.24 16.30 20.87
CA ILE A 658 -11.21 17.05 20.16
C ILE A 658 -9.85 16.63 20.73
N ILE A 659 -8.92 16.27 19.85
CA ILE A 659 -7.56 15.84 20.17
C ILE A 659 -6.58 16.84 19.59
N LYS A 660 -5.78 17.47 20.44
CA LYS A 660 -4.74 18.42 20.04
C LYS A 660 -3.40 17.74 19.88
N LYS A 661 -3.07 16.77 20.74
CA LYS A 661 -1.75 16.14 20.75
C LYS A 661 -1.76 14.76 21.43
N ILE A 662 -0.92 13.85 20.92
CA ILE A 662 -0.61 12.55 21.55
C ILE A 662 0.89 12.38 21.59
N GLN A 663 1.43 11.99 22.75
CA GLN A 663 2.87 11.82 22.99
C GLN A 663 3.18 10.59 23.83
N LEU A 664 4.35 9.99 23.61
CA LEU A 664 4.98 9.07 24.57
C LEU A 664 5.98 9.85 25.42
N VAL A 665 5.88 9.69 26.74
CA VAL A 665 6.74 10.34 27.75
C VAL A 665 7.59 9.25 28.43
N PHE A 666 8.89 9.40 28.41
CA PHE A 666 9.86 8.44 28.92
C PHE A 666 10.26 8.71 30.36
#